data_6237452cb444d180f25a7f7b24b03a69
#
_entry.id   6237452cb444d180f25a7f7b24b03a69
#
_cell.length_a   1.000
_cell.length_b   1.000
_cell.length_c   1.000
_cell.angle_alpha   90.00
_cell.angle_beta   90.00
_cell.angle_gamma   90.00
#
_symmetry.space_group_name_H-M   'P 1'
#
loop_
_entity.id
_entity.type
_entity.pdbx_description
1 polymer ?
#
loop_
_entity_poly.entity_id
_entity_poly.type
_entity_poly.pdbx_seq_one_letter_code
_entity_poly.pdbx_strand_id
1 'polypeptide(L)'
;MSALSSPSLGGFPYRAVVALIVALLVLPGFAVSGGGSSASTMQSDSEKLRVVVISVDAARFDRLLLLASQGHLPNIARMLSNGVYSNMVVVFPTATAVSHAAISTGAPPGVNGIVGNSIHLPNTTITTTRSGFDGRLLRSEPIWVAADRQGVRTIVVSFPQSTPPAWNVTRSLLFNIYDASVGGLTFSTLYTTNRSVAAATYISFEEAKGWANVDRAFGYVVKALESSIRVGDTTWFLYLADLDGDGAYDRVAIAPEKDLAKAYAILREGEWSKPINATVTAGGRTYTIAPLFKAVKLNPVGDFRLYRGTTRPLETPWFNNVEAARSVWNNVITKTSTFTDGDWFGLTRGWFDEETYMETVYYTNKFFMEWTLFMMKNYDWDLILTYTPVVDNVYHQFLGLTDPSMPYYNAEKAKYYWELIVRTYKMVDEFVGAVLNNVPPRTAVIMISDHGQVPVKKIVYINGILYNRGYIAVDEAFRVDVRGTKAYAPWHSHIFINLAGREAQGVVRATEYSSLVEEVVRMLREYRDPDTGERVFDLVLTREEAEILGLGGERTGDIVFALKPGYTSSTALVRDRATGRAVEIAPATPLVTVTGDHGPHLPHYKELHGVFLAVGPGISGGYLGAVSSLQVAPTIAALLGIKPPSDSKHSPILTVKEVKTTITATVTNVLTTTMVTTREVTTTTVREVTRTTTLTDVRTTTMVEQRTATVFNTLTLTSPVTVTESRLDVGTAGLVAIAMLLAGLVVGFLVFRRG
;
A
#
# COMPACT_ATOMS: atom_id res chain seq x y z
N MET A 1 56.58 31.73 16.74
CA MET A 1 57.13 31.26 15.47
C MET A 1 56.09 30.38 14.84
N SER A 2 55.60 30.89 13.93
CA SER A 2 55.06 30.82 12.56
C SER A 2 53.68 30.11 12.47
N ALA A 3 52.73 30.98 12.23
CA ALA A 3 51.38 30.67 11.75
C ALA A 3 51.43 30.00 10.36
N LEU A 4 50.57 29.01 10.13
CA LEU A 4 50.11 28.64 8.79
C LEU A 4 48.58 28.67 8.81
N SER A 5 48.08 29.68 8.13
CA SER A 5 46.69 29.90 7.83
C SER A 5 46.16 28.83 6.84
N SER A 6 45.06 28.18 7.20
CA SER A 6 44.25 27.37 6.29
C SER A 6 43.34 28.30 5.45
N PRO A 7 43.21 28.09 4.14
CA PRO A 7 42.30 28.87 3.32
C PRO A 7 40.84 28.42 3.51
N SER A 8 39.98 29.40 3.72
CA SER A 8 38.53 29.26 3.72
C SER A 8 38.06 28.81 2.35
N LEU A 9 37.47 27.61 2.24
CA LEU A 9 36.75 27.17 1.05
C LEU A 9 35.43 27.91 0.98
N GLY A 10 35.33 28.81 0.02
CA GLY A 10 34.12 29.52 -0.35
C GLY A 10 33.02 28.58 -0.76
N GLY A 11 31.81 28.87 -0.28
CA GLY A 11 30.61 28.05 -0.56
C GLY A 11 30.30 28.01 -2.04
N PHE A 12 30.25 26.81 -2.56
CA PHE A 12 29.63 26.56 -3.87
C PHE A 12 28.11 26.77 -3.70
N PRO A 13 27.45 27.51 -4.59
CA PRO A 13 26.04 27.80 -4.45
C PRO A 13 25.23 26.50 -4.68
N TYR A 14 24.40 26.16 -3.70
CA TYR A 14 23.43 25.07 -3.68
C TYR A 14 22.59 24.96 -4.98
N ARG A 15 22.40 26.06 -5.69
CA ARG A 15 21.73 26.14 -6.99
C ARG A 15 22.40 25.35 -8.10
N ALA A 16 23.71 25.16 -8.08
CA ALA A 16 24.43 24.44 -9.14
C ALA A 16 24.25 22.90 -9.05
N VAL A 17 24.14 22.38 -7.83
CA VAL A 17 23.90 20.93 -7.62
C VAL A 17 22.46 20.55 -7.94
N VAL A 18 21.54 21.45 -7.63
CA VAL A 18 20.10 21.31 -7.96
C VAL A 18 19.87 21.35 -9.48
N ALA A 19 20.56 22.24 -10.21
CA ALA A 19 20.46 22.33 -11.66
C ALA A 19 20.96 21.06 -12.40
N LEU A 20 21.96 20.37 -11.84
CA LEU A 20 22.48 19.15 -12.47
C LEU A 20 21.52 17.95 -12.32
N ILE A 21 20.76 17.88 -11.23
CA ILE A 21 19.74 16.83 -11.01
C ILE A 21 18.53 17.09 -11.94
N VAL A 22 18.16 18.34 -12.18
CA VAL A 22 17.07 18.71 -13.10
C VAL A 22 17.40 18.37 -14.54
N ALA A 23 18.65 18.59 -14.99
CA ALA A 23 19.07 18.32 -16.37
C ALA A 23 19.00 16.82 -16.72
N LEU A 24 19.06 15.92 -15.71
CA LEU A 24 18.96 14.48 -15.90
C LEU A 24 17.52 13.94 -15.86
N LEU A 25 16.57 14.74 -15.39
CA LEU A 25 15.15 14.34 -15.27
C LEU A 25 14.23 14.90 -16.37
N VAL A 26 14.73 15.87 -17.17
CA VAL A 26 13.95 16.53 -18.22
C VAL A 26 14.70 16.44 -19.56
N LEU A 27 14.71 15.25 -20.17
CA LEU A 27 14.99 15.12 -21.59
C LEU A 27 13.67 14.86 -22.33
N PRO A 28 13.25 15.73 -23.26
CA PRO A 28 12.07 15.49 -24.08
C PRO A 28 12.34 14.34 -25.05
N GLY A 29 11.43 13.37 -25.08
CA GLY A 29 11.46 12.29 -26.04
C GLY A 29 11.41 12.82 -27.47
N PHE A 30 12.37 12.44 -28.31
CA PHE A 30 12.31 12.67 -29.74
C PHE A 30 11.14 11.90 -30.34
N ALA A 31 10.15 12.63 -30.85
CA ALA A 31 9.07 12.07 -31.65
C ALA A 31 9.59 11.85 -33.09
N VAL A 32 9.65 10.60 -33.51
CA VAL A 32 9.80 10.27 -34.94
C VAL A 32 8.40 10.28 -35.56
N SER A 33 8.14 11.27 -36.40
CA SER A 33 6.93 11.37 -37.21
C SER A 33 6.97 10.34 -38.35
N GLY A 34 6.13 9.32 -38.26
CA GLY A 34 5.81 8.42 -39.37
C GLY A 34 4.40 8.68 -39.86
N GLY A 35 4.28 8.99 -41.15
CA GLY A 35 3.05 9.42 -41.81
C GLY A 35 1.91 8.38 -41.74
N GLY A 36 0.70 8.90 -41.61
CA GLY A 36 -0.51 8.14 -41.52
C GLY A 36 -0.98 7.56 -42.86
N SER A 37 -1.51 6.37 -42.81
CA SER A 37 -2.48 5.82 -43.75
C SER A 37 -3.64 5.26 -42.93
N SER A 38 -4.82 5.85 -43.09
CA SER A 38 -6.06 5.38 -42.46
C SER A 38 -6.54 4.12 -43.18
N ALA A 39 -6.34 2.98 -42.57
CA ALA A 39 -7.08 1.74 -42.89
C ALA A 39 -7.96 1.41 -41.70
N SER A 40 -9.28 1.44 -41.92
CA SER A 40 -10.27 0.88 -40.98
C SER A 40 -10.07 -0.63 -40.93
N THR A 41 -9.40 -1.12 -39.93
CA THR A 41 -9.27 -2.55 -39.66
C THR A 41 -10.44 -3.01 -38.79
N MET A 42 -11.20 -3.94 -39.31
CA MET A 42 -12.04 -4.82 -38.49
C MET A 42 -11.15 -5.43 -37.40
N GLN A 43 -11.45 -5.10 -36.14
CA GLN A 43 -10.78 -5.58 -34.97
C GLN A 43 -11.14 -7.08 -34.83
N SER A 44 -10.22 -7.96 -35.21
CA SER A 44 -10.28 -9.36 -34.79
C SER A 44 -10.19 -9.36 -33.26
N ASP A 45 -11.05 -10.08 -32.56
CA ASP A 45 -10.96 -10.36 -31.12
C ASP A 45 -9.63 -11.10 -30.81
N SER A 46 -8.52 -10.37 -30.85
CA SER A 46 -7.30 -10.83 -30.22
C SER A 46 -7.60 -10.79 -28.72
N GLU A 47 -7.70 -11.95 -28.09
CA GLU A 47 -7.97 -12.08 -26.66
C GLU A 47 -7.06 -11.18 -25.85
N LYS A 48 -7.62 -10.10 -25.31
CA LYS A 48 -6.91 -9.10 -24.48
C LYS A 48 -6.31 -9.76 -23.24
N LEU A 49 -5.17 -9.29 -22.78
CA LEU A 49 -4.65 -9.67 -21.46
C LEU A 49 -5.58 -9.14 -20.37
N ARG A 50 -5.78 -9.96 -19.34
CA ARG A 50 -6.30 -9.51 -18.06
C ARG A 50 -5.15 -9.09 -17.15
N VAL A 51 -5.39 -8.19 -16.21
CA VAL A 51 -4.36 -7.71 -15.29
C VAL A 51 -4.88 -7.77 -13.86
N VAL A 52 -4.10 -8.34 -12.96
CA VAL A 52 -4.31 -8.25 -11.51
C VAL A 52 -3.14 -7.51 -10.89
N VAL A 53 -3.42 -6.47 -10.10
CA VAL A 53 -2.43 -5.69 -9.37
C VAL A 53 -2.65 -5.90 -7.88
N ILE A 54 -1.64 -6.42 -7.18
CA ILE A 54 -1.61 -6.58 -5.73
C ILE A 54 -0.66 -5.52 -5.18
N SER A 55 -1.18 -4.51 -4.48
CA SER A 55 -0.37 -3.55 -3.76
C SER A 55 -0.16 -4.03 -2.32
N VAL A 56 1.10 -4.19 -1.93
CA VAL A 56 1.51 -4.58 -0.59
C VAL A 56 2.23 -3.41 0.04
N ASP A 57 1.56 -2.75 1.00
CA ASP A 57 2.07 -1.56 1.65
C ASP A 57 3.41 -1.81 2.34
N ALA A 58 4.37 -0.93 2.13
CA ALA A 58 5.71 -0.93 2.70
C ALA A 58 6.55 -2.19 2.46
N ALA A 59 6.22 -3.06 1.48
CA ALA A 59 7.06 -4.20 1.17
C ALA A 59 8.42 -3.74 0.58
N ARG A 60 9.50 -3.98 1.32
CA ARG A 60 10.86 -3.58 0.93
C ARG A 60 11.47 -4.56 -0.06
N PHE A 61 12.07 -4.02 -1.11
CA PHE A 61 12.70 -4.82 -2.15
C PHE A 61 13.83 -5.73 -1.64
N ASP A 62 14.73 -5.20 -0.80
CA ASP A 62 15.84 -5.94 -0.21
C ASP A 62 15.37 -7.10 0.68
N ARG A 63 14.33 -6.87 1.48
CA ARG A 63 13.75 -7.88 2.38
C ARG A 63 13.02 -8.98 1.62
N LEU A 64 12.29 -8.60 0.58
CA LEU A 64 11.60 -9.56 -0.27
C LEU A 64 12.57 -10.51 -0.96
N LEU A 65 13.67 -9.99 -1.53
CA LEU A 65 14.72 -10.82 -2.15
C LEU A 65 15.39 -11.72 -1.12
N LEU A 66 15.75 -11.20 0.06
CA LEU A 66 16.36 -11.96 1.14
C LEU A 66 15.46 -13.14 1.54
N LEU A 67 14.20 -12.88 1.87
CA LEU A 67 13.27 -13.90 2.35
C LEU A 67 12.90 -14.93 1.27
N ALA A 68 12.80 -14.50 0.01
CA ALA A 68 12.62 -15.40 -1.12
C ALA A 68 13.83 -16.33 -1.31
N SER A 69 15.06 -15.79 -1.20
CA SER A 69 16.29 -16.59 -1.29
C SER A 69 16.46 -17.61 -0.16
N GLN A 70 15.90 -17.30 1.02
CA GLN A 70 15.86 -18.19 2.18
C GLN A 70 14.73 -19.25 2.11
N GLY A 71 13.91 -19.22 1.06
CA GLY A 71 12.80 -20.19 0.89
C GLY A 71 11.55 -19.86 1.70
N HIS A 72 11.47 -18.68 2.34
CA HIS A 72 10.30 -18.28 3.11
C HIS A 72 9.12 -17.84 2.24
N LEU A 73 9.37 -17.44 0.97
CA LEU A 73 8.38 -16.85 0.05
C LEU A 73 8.33 -17.64 -1.28
N PRO A 74 7.81 -18.87 -1.30
CA PRO A 74 7.87 -19.74 -2.49
C PRO A 74 7.08 -19.19 -3.68
N ASN A 75 5.94 -18.51 -3.46
CA ASN A 75 5.11 -17.95 -4.54
C ASN A 75 5.76 -16.70 -5.15
N ILE A 76 6.30 -15.82 -4.32
CA ILE A 76 7.06 -14.65 -4.76
C ILE A 76 8.37 -15.10 -5.46
N ALA A 77 9.06 -16.12 -4.95
CA ALA A 77 10.21 -16.71 -5.62
C ALA A 77 9.86 -17.24 -7.03
N ARG A 78 8.66 -17.82 -7.20
CA ARG A 78 8.13 -18.21 -8.51
C ARG A 78 7.90 -17.00 -9.42
N MET A 79 7.42 -15.86 -8.91
CA MET A 79 7.32 -14.62 -9.69
C MET A 79 8.69 -14.09 -10.10
N LEU A 80 9.66 -14.08 -9.17
CA LEU A 80 11.04 -13.62 -9.43
C LEU A 80 11.74 -14.46 -10.51
N SER A 81 11.53 -15.78 -10.53
CA SER A 81 12.19 -16.69 -11.48
C SER A 81 11.52 -16.72 -12.85
N ASN A 82 10.20 -16.50 -12.94
CA ASN A 82 9.46 -16.64 -14.19
C ASN A 82 9.05 -15.32 -14.84
N GLY A 83 9.28 -14.20 -14.18
CA GLY A 83 8.82 -12.90 -14.63
C GLY A 83 9.92 -11.85 -14.69
N VAL A 84 9.50 -10.62 -14.46
CA VAL A 84 10.39 -9.46 -14.30
C VAL A 84 10.23 -8.87 -12.92
N TYR A 85 11.30 -8.25 -12.41
CA TYR A 85 11.27 -7.59 -11.12
C TYR A 85 12.21 -6.39 -11.07
N SER A 86 11.91 -5.46 -10.16
CA SER A 86 12.62 -4.20 -10.04
C SER A 86 12.48 -3.62 -8.65
N ASN A 87 13.48 -2.88 -8.19
CA ASN A 87 13.27 -1.91 -7.12
C ASN A 87 12.57 -0.69 -7.71
N MET A 88 11.51 -0.22 -7.07
CA MET A 88 10.70 0.88 -7.54
C MET A 88 10.97 2.14 -6.71
N VAL A 89 11.53 3.16 -7.38
CA VAL A 89 11.71 4.50 -6.78
C VAL A 89 10.35 5.18 -6.73
N VAL A 90 9.95 5.56 -5.55
CA VAL A 90 8.64 6.17 -5.29
C VAL A 90 8.72 7.70 -5.28
N VAL A 91 7.57 8.37 -5.26
CA VAL A 91 7.50 9.84 -5.19
C VAL A 91 7.77 10.33 -3.77
N PHE A 92 8.02 11.63 -3.61
CA PHE A 92 8.11 12.29 -2.30
C PHE A 92 6.86 13.16 -2.04
N PRO A 93 6.34 13.20 -0.82
CA PRO A 93 6.66 12.37 0.37
C PRO A 93 6.42 10.88 0.13
N THR A 94 7.28 10.03 0.75
CA THR A 94 7.19 8.57 0.64
C THR A 94 6.06 8.01 1.52
N ALA A 95 4.84 8.42 1.23
CA ALA A 95 3.66 8.17 2.04
C ALA A 95 2.58 7.45 1.24
N THR A 96 1.82 6.59 1.89
CA THR A 96 0.85 5.68 1.28
C THR A 96 -0.10 6.36 0.30
N ALA A 97 -0.80 7.44 0.73
CA ALA A 97 -1.74 8.14 -0.14
C ALA A 97 -1.05 8.80 -1.34
N VAL A 98 0.14 9.39 -1.14
CA VAL A 98 0.92 10.09 -2.17
C VAL A 98 1.42 9.11 -3.23
N SER A 99 2.01 8.00 -2.78
CA SER A 99 2.56 6.98 -3.67
C SER A 99 1.46 6.24 -4.45
N HIS A 100 0.34 5.87 -3.80
CA HIS A 100 -0.78 5.22 -4.50
C HIS A 100 -1.46 6.16 -5.51
N ALA A 101 -1.57 7.46 -5.21
CA ALA A 101 -2.05 8.44 -6.19
C ALA A 101 -1.13 8.50 -7.42
N ALA A 102 0.19 8.51 -7.20
CA ALA A 102 1.18 8.48 -8.27
C ALA A 102 1.12 7.16 -9.07
N ILE A 103 1.00 6.03 -8.40
CA ILE A 103 0.88 4.69 -8.98
C ILE A 103 -0.38 4.58 -9.85
N SER A 104 -1.52 5.07 -9.37
CA SER A 104 -2.80 4.93 -10.08
C SER A 104 -2.99 5.92 -11.22
N THR A 105 -2.37 7.09 -11.15
CA THR A 105 -2.53 8.15 -12.17
C THR A 105 -1.36 8.26 -13.14
N GLY A 106 -0.15 7.79 -12.75
CA GLY A 106 1.09 8.06 -13.47
C GLY A 106 1.50 9.53 -13.45
N ALA A 107 0.93 10.34 -12.55
CA ALA A 107 1.17 11.77 -12.42
C ALA A 107 1.84 12.11 -11.07
N PRO A 108 2.78 13.06 -11.01
CA PRO A 108 3.45 13.44 -9.76
C PRO A 108 2.49 14.15 -8.78
N PRO A 109 2.82 14.20 -7.47
CA PRO A 109 1.92 14.71 -6.43
C PRO A 109 1.40 16.13 -6.65
N GLY A 110 2.24 17.05 -7.17
CA GLY A 110 1.83 18.43 -7.51
C GLY A 110 0.78 18.50 -8.60
N VAL A 111 0.74 17.51 -9.52
CA VAL A 111 -0.25 17.40 -10.60
C VAL A 111 -1.50 16.66 -10.12
N ASN A 112 -1.35 15.47 -9.52
CA ASN A 112 -2.48 14.67 -9.05
C ASN A 112 -3.16 15.26 -7.80
N GLY A 113 -2.51 16.19 -7.10
CA GLY A 113 -3.05 16.94 -5.97
C GLY A 113 -3.04 16.23 -4.63
N ILE A 114 -2.47 15.02 -4.54
CA ILE A 114 -2.30 14.26 -3.28
C ILE A 114 -0.85 14.43 -2.82
N VAL A 115 -0.63 15.38 -1.93
CA VAL A 115 0.70 15.77 -1.45
C VAL A 115 1.03 15.24 -0.04
N GLY A 116 0.10 14.50 0.57
CA GLY A 116 0.25 13.91 1.91
C GLY A 116 -0.89 12.97 2.26
N ASN A 117 -0.73 12.15 3.32
CA ASN A 117 -1.83 11.34 3.89
C ASN A 117 -2.91 12.25 4.50
N SER A 118 -2.54 13.48 4.87
CA SER A 118 -3.45 14.55 5.25
C SER A 118 -3.08 15.81 4.47
N ILE A 119 -4.06 16.46 3.89
CA ILE A 119 -3.89 17.60 2.97
C ILE A 119 -4.57 18.82 3.55
N HIS A 120 -3.83 19.91 3.71
CA HIS A 120 -4.39 21.21 3.99
C HIS A 120 -4.95 21.85 2.72
N LEU A 121 -6.11 22.48 2.80
CA LEU A 121 -6.77 23.15 1.68
C LEU A 121 -6.87 24.65 1.92
N PRO A 122 -6.65 25.49 0.91
CA PRO A 122 -6.91 26.93 0.99
C PRO A 122 -8.33 27.24 1.48
N ASN A 123 -8.52 28.41 2.06
CA ASN A 123 -9.78 28.88 2.65
C ASN A 123 -10.29 28.06 3.86
N THR A 124 -9.42 27.20 4.45
CA THR A 124 -9.67 26.56 5.73
C THR A 124 -8.72 27.13 6.78
N THR A 125 -8.93 26.80 8.07
CA THR A 125 -7.95 27.17 9.10
C THR A 125 -6.69 26.35 8.93
N ILE A 126 -5.54 26.94 9.20
CA ILE A 126 -4.21 26.33 8.99
C ILE A 126 -4.03 24.97 9.67
N THR A 127 -4.83 24.68 10.70
CA THR A 127 -4.83 23.39 11.42
C THR A 127 -5.77 22.35 10.81
N THR A 128 -6.60 22.72 9.82
CA THR A 128 -7.60 21.84 9.22
C THR A 128 -6.99 21.05 8.07
N THR A 129 -7.24 19.74 8.07
CA THR A 129 -6.83 18.84 6.97
C THR A 129 -7.98 17.98 6.46
N ARG A 130 -7.79 17.45 5.27
CA ARG A 130 -8.62 16.41 4.65
C ARG A 130 -7.75 15.20 4.37
N SER A 131 -8.36 14.01 4.41
CA SER A 131 -7.65 12.76 4.13
C SER A 131 -7.16 12.70 2.70
N GLY A 132 -5.87 12.42 2.48
CA GLY A 132 -5.29 12.17 1.17
C GLY A 132 -5.73 10.83 0.54
N PHE A 133 -6.40 9.98 1.32
CA PHE A 133 -7.04 8.75 0.83
C PHE A 133 -8.40 9.00 0.17
N ASP A 134 -8.96 10.20 0.33
CA ASP A 134 -10.23 10.59 -0.29
C ASP A 134 -10.06 10.84 -1.79
N GLY A 135 -10.61 9.95 -2.62
CA GLY A 135 -10.56 10.06 -4.08
C GLY A 135 -11.16 11.35 -4.65
N ARG A 136 -12.02 12.03 -3.89
CA ARG A 136 -12.57 13.35 -4.27
C ARG A 136 -11.53 14.46 -4.31
N LEU A 137 -10.38 14.24 -3.68
CA LEU A 137 -9.25 15.18 -3.72
C LEU A 137 -8.29 14.92 -4.87
N LEU A 138 -8.36 13.74 -5.51
CA LEU A 138 -7.50 13.38 -6.64
C LEU A 138 -7.89 14.23 -7.85
N ARG A 139 -6.91 14.95 -8.44
CA ARG A 139 -7.11 15.86 -9.58
C ARG A 139 -6.87 15.20 -10.92
N SER A 140 -6.05 14.15 -10.94
CA SER A 140 -5.71 13.39 -12.15
C SER A 140 -6.57 12.13 -12.29
N GLU A 141 -6.85 11.72 -13.52
CA GLU A 141 -7.60 10.50 -13.84
C GLU A 141 -6.84 9.27 -13.35
N PRO A 142 -7.41 8.41 -12.50
CA PRO A 142 -6.78 7.15 -12.13
C PRO A 142 -7.03 6.05 -13.17
N ILE A 143 -6.20 5.00 -13.15
CA ILE A 143 -6.22 3.92 -14.15
C ILE A 143 -7.59 3.21 -14.25
N TRP A 144 -8.34 3.05 -13.16
CA TRP A 144 -9.67 2.44 -13.20
C TRP A 144 -10.71 3.28 -13.93
N VAL A 145 -10.57 4.61 -13.94
CA VAL A 145 -11.42 5.52 -14.71
C VAL A 145 -11.01 5.51 -16.17
N ALA A 146 -9.70 5.58 -16.46
CA ALA A 146 -9.18 5.47 -17.81
C ALA A 146 -9.56 4.14 -18.47
N ALA A 147 -9.57 3.04 -17.71
CA ALA A 147 -9.98 1.71 -18.12
C ALA A 147 -11.50 1.65 -18.41
N ASP A 148 -12.33 2.12 -17.47
CA ASP A 148 -13.80 2.15 -17.62
C ASP A 148 -14.23 2.92 -18.87
N ARG A 149 -13.66 4.10 -19.09
CA ARG A 149 -13.88 4.95 -20.26
C ARG A 149 -13.55 4.27 -21.59
N GLN A 150 -12.66 3.27 -21.57
CA GLN A 150 -12.24 2.49 -22.74
C GLN A 150 -12.87 1.09 -22.78
N GLY A 151 -13.92 0.85 -21.99
CA GLY A 151 -14.71 -0.37 -22.02
C GLY A 151 -14.12 -1.56 -21.25
N VAL A 152 -13.07 -1.33 -20.44
CA VAL A 152 -12.45 -2.35 -19.59
C VAL A 152 -13.23 -2.46 -18.28
N ARG A 153 -13.60 -3.69 -17.91
CA ARG A 153 -14.30 -3.98 -16.65
C ARG A 153 -13.27 -4.04 -15.51
N THR A 154 -13.35 -3.11 -14.59
CA THR A 154 -12.40 -3.02 -13.48
C THR A 154 -13.07 -3.37 -12.17
N ILE A 155 -12.37 -4.10 -11.32
CA ILE A 155 -12.73 -4.30 -9.91
C ILE A 155 -11.64 -3.70 -9.06
N VAL A 156 -12.01 -2.78 -8.16
CA VAL A 156 -11.09 -2.15 -7.22
C VAL A 156 -11.47 -2.53 -5.80
N VAL A 157 -10.61 -3.30 -5.14
CA VAL A 157 -10.79 -3.76 -3.76
C VAL A 157 -9.97 -2.89 -2.84
N SER A 158 -10.56 -1.80 -2.37
CA SER A 158 -10.01 -0.88 -1.37
C SER A 158 -8.60 -0.33 -1.68
N PHE A 159 -8.29 -0.16 -2.96
CA PHE A 159 -7.08 0.54 -3.36
C PHE A 159 -7.19 2.02 -2.95
N PRO A 160 -6.15 2.65 -2.38
CA PRO A 160 -6.22 4.06 -1.97
C PRO A 160 -6.79 4.99 -3.05
N GLN A 161 -7.58 5.99 -2.67
CA GLN A 161 -8.35 6.93 -3.49
C GLN A 161 -9.47 6.28 -4.34
N SER A 162 -9.81 5.03 -4.15
CA SER A 162 -10.93 4.39 -4.87
C SER A 162 -12.32 4.76 -4.33
N THR A 163 -12.46 5.90 -3.64
CA THR A 163 -13.72 6.42 -3.08
C THR A 163 -14.85 6.36 -4.10
N PRO A 164 -15.86 5.49 -3.94
CA PRO A 164 -16.84 5.21 -4.99
C PRO A 164 -17.62 6.43 -5.50
N PRO A 165 -18.09 7.36 -4.62
CA PRO A 165 -18.81 8.55 -5.09
C PRO A 165 -17.94 9.58 -5.82
N ALA A 166 -16.61 9.44 -5.83
CA ALA A 166 -15.71 10.39 -6.49
C ALA A 166 -15.71 10.22 -8.02
N TRP A 167 -16.09 9.04 -8.52
CA TRP A 167 -15.88 8.66 -9.91
C TRP A 167 -17.17 8.18 -10.58
N ASN A 168 -17.47 8.75 -11.75
CA ASN A 168 -18.58 8.29 -12.58
C ASN A 168 -18.10 7.15 -13.49
N VAL A 169 -18.16 5.91 -12.99
CA VAL A 169 -17.83 4.69 -13.74
C VAL A 169 -19.07 3.87 -13.99
N THR A 170 -19.14 3.22 -15.15
CA THR A 170 -20.34 2.49 -15.60
C THR A 170 -20.14 0.98 -15.69
N ARG A 171 -18.91 0.53 -15.83
CA ARG A 171 -18.52 -0.88 -16.00
C ARG A 171 -17.67 -1.42 -14.85
N SER A 172 -17.23 -0.53 -13.97
CA SER A 172 -16.31 -0.86 -12.90
C SER A 172 -17.01 -0.99 -11.56
N LEU A 173 -16.56 -1.94 -10.75
CA LEU A 173 -16.96 -2.12 -9.37
C LEU A 173 -15.89 -1.49 -8.47
N LEU A 174 -16.25 -0.40 -7.81
CA LEU A 174 -15.37 0.30 -6.88
C LEU A 174 -15.81 0.03 -5.45
N PHE A 175 -14.84 -0.39 -4.63
CA PHE A 175 -15.01 -0.57 -3.21
C PHE A 175 -13.87 0.12 -2.48
N ASN A 176 -14.21 0.89 -1.44
CA ASN A 176 -13.26 1.45 -0.49
C ASN A 176 -13.78 1.27 0.92
N ILE A 177 -13.42 0.18 1.57
CA ILE A 177 -13.89 -0.16 2.91
C ILE A 177 -13.44 0.86 3.97
N TYR A 178 -12.38 1.62 3.72
CA TYR A 178 -11.90 2.68 4.60
C TYR A 178 -12.88 3.86 4.68
N ASP A 179 -13.73 4.06 3.66
CA ASP A 179 -14.79 5.07 3.68
C ASP A 179 -15.99 4.65 4.56
N ALA A 180 -16.06 3.38 4.96
CA ALA A 180 -17.09 2.85 5.84
C ALA A 180 -16.83 3.20 7.30
N SER A 181 -17.04 4.45 7.71
CA SER A 181 -16.81 4.90 9.08
C SER A 181 -18.07 5.44 9.73
N VAL A 182 -18.37 4.92 10.93
CA VAL A 182 -19.39 5.43 11.84
C VAL A 182 -18.74 5.60 13.21
N GLY A 183 -18.64 6.83 13.68
CA GLY A 183 -17.93 7.16 14.91
C GLY A 183 -18.33 6.27 16.09
N GLY A 184 -17.37 5.84 16.89
CA GLY A 184 -17.58 4.96 18.04
C GLY A 184 -17.88 3.50 17.70
N LEU A 185 -18.53 3.23 16.57
CA LEU A 185 -18.87 1.87 16.13
C LEU A 185 -17.70 1.22 15.37
N THR A 186 -17.05 1.97 14.49
CA THR A 186 -16.02 1.48 13.58
C THR A 186 -14.74 1.02 14.29
N PHE A 187 -14.28 1.77 15.29
CA PHE A 187 -13.01 1.53 15.95
C PHE A 187 -13.07 0.33 16.91
N SER A 188 -11.92 -0.31 17.10
CA SER A 188 -11.75 -1.35 18.11
C SER A 188 -12.03 -0.83 19.52
N THR A 189 -12.42 -1.71 20.44
CA THR A 189 -12.75 -1.36 21.81
C THR A 189 -12.31 -2.48 22.75
N LEU A 190 -11.64 -2.13 23.84
CA LEU A 190 -11.43 -3.04 24.96
C LEU A 190 -12.46 -2.76 26.06
N TYR A 191 -13.20 -3.78 26.47
CA TYR A 191 -14.01 -3.77 27.68
C TYR A 191 -13.20 -4.41 28.82
N THR A 192 -13.02 -3.70 29.93
CA THR A 192 -12.13 -4.16 31.02
C THR A 192 -12.62 -3.73 32.39
N THR A 193 -12.25 -4.52 33.41
CA THR A 193 -12.39 -4.12 34.82
C THR A 193 -11.17 -3.35 35.34
N ASN A 194 -10.06 -3.35 34.60
CA ASN A 194 -8.80 -2.73 34.99
C ASN A 194 -8.80 -1.22 34.61
N ARG A 195 -8.95 -0.35 35.60
CA ARG A 195 -8.98 1.12 35.43
C ARG A 195 -7.64 1.73 34.99
N SER A 196 -6.52 0.98 35.09
CA SER A 196 -5.21 1.48 34.66
C SER A 196 -4.98 1.35 33.15
N VAL A 197 -5.81 0.58 32.44
CA VAL A 197 -5.68 0.39 30.99
C VAL A 197 -6.18 1.62 30.24
N ALA A 198 -5.29 2.28 29.51
CA ALA A 198 -5.60 3.52 28.82
C ALA A 198 -6.59 3.32 27.66
N ALA A 199 -7.47 4.29 27.43
CA ALA A 199 -8.42 4.37 26.33
C ALA A 199 -9.37 3.15 26.19
N ALA A 200 -9.56 2.38 27.27
CA ALA A 200 -10.48 1.25 27.34
C ALA A 200 -11.85 1.68 27.89
N THR A 201 -12.88 0.88 27.63
CA THR A 201 -14.21 1.02 28.21
C THR A 201 -14.27 0.22 29.51
N TYR A 202 -14.43 0.93 30.61
CA TYR A 202 -14.53 0.28 31.92
C TYR A 202 -15.91 -0.36 32.13
N ILE A 203 -15.91 -1.63 32.59
CA ILE A 203 -17.10 -2.37 33.01
C ILE A 203 -16.91 -2.97 34.41
N SER A 204 -17.98 -3.36 35.04
CA SER A 204 -18.00 -4.09 36.32
C SER A 204 -18.91 -5.31 36.19
N PHE A 205 -18.63 -6.32 36.99
CA PHE A 205 -19.44 -7.53 37.07
C PHE A 205 -20.25 -7.54 38.37
N GLU A 206 -21.44 -8.13 38.29
CA GLU A 206 -22.31 -8.47 39.42
C GLU A 206 -22.75 -9.94 39.31
N GLU A 207 -23.39 -10.48 40.33
CA GLU A 207 -23.93 -11.83 40.32
C GLU A 207 -24.98 -12.01 39.22
N ALA A 208 -24.83 -13.05 38.39
CA ALA A 208 -25.72 -13.28 37.24
C ALA A 208 -27.14 -13.65 37.69
N LYS A 209 -28.16 -12.97 37.12
CA LYS A 209 -29.57 -13.17 37.46
C LYS A 209 -30.47 -13.16 36.23
N GLY A 210 -31.45 -14.08 36.22
CA GLY A 210 -32.48 -14.11 35.19
C GLY A 210 -32.02 -14.58 33.81
N TRP A 211 -30.98 -15.37 33.74
CA TRP A 211 -30.51 -15.96 32.48
C TRP A 211 -31.25 -17.26 32.14
N ALA A 212 -31.68 -17.38 30.90
CA ALA A 212 -32.30 -18.57 30.36
C ALA A 212 -31.29 -19.48 29.70
N ASN A 213 -31.61 -20.79 29.63
CA ASN A 213 -30.85 -21.84 28.92
C ASN A 213 -29.40 -22.04 29.41
N VAL A 214 -29.09 -21.73 30.67
CA VAL A 214 -27.76 -21.90 31.25
C VAL A 214 -27.34 -23.38 31.22
N ASP A 215 -28.21 -24.28 31.70
CA ASP A 215 -27.93 -25.73 31.75
C ASP A 215 -27.71 -26.31 30.36
N ARG A 216 -28.40 -25.77 29.34
CA ARG A 216 -28.20 -26.20 27.96
C ARG A 216 -26.83 -25.78 27.40
N ALA A 217 -26.35 -24.60 27.79
CA ALA A 217 -25.09 -24.02 27.27
C ALA A 217 -23.86 -24.60 27.98
N PHE A 218 -23.94 -24.80 29.30
CA PHE A 218 -22.80 -25.13 30.16
C PHE A 218 -22.96 -26.42 30.97
N GLY A 219 -24.16 -27.00 31.04
CA GLY A 219 -24.47 -28.05 31.98
C GLY A 219 -24.58 -27.49 33.39
N TYR A 220 -23.54 -27.70 34.22
CA TYR A 220 -23.47 -27.16 35.57
C TYR A 220 -22.55 -25.91 35.61
N VAL A 221 -22.95 -24.92 36.38
CA VAL A 221 -22.17 -23.72 36.65
C VAL A 221 -22.09 -23.52 38.17
N VAL A 222 -20.89 -23.45 38.71
CA VAL A 222 -20.66 -23.27 40.16
C VAL A 222 -20.90 -21.81 40.52
N LYS A 223 -20.40 -20.89 39.73
CA LYS A 223 -20.56 -19.45 39.96
C LYS A 223 -20.69 -18.72 38.63
N ALA A 224 -21.53 -17.71 38.55
CA ALA A 224 -21.67 -16.86 37.40
C ALA A 224 -21.75 -15.39 37.75
N LEU A 225 -21.12 -14.57 36.91
CA LEU A 225 -21.25 -13.12 36.97
C LEU A 225 -21.80 -12.61 35.64
N GLU A 226 -22.41 -11.43 35.70
CA GLU A 226 -22.91 -10.75 34.51
C GLU A 226 -22.43 -9.32 34.43
N SER A 227 -22.40 -8.82 33.21
CA SER A 227 -22.14 -7.43 32.85
C SER A 227 -22.90 -7.05 31.59
N SER A 228 -22.79 -5.83 31.17
CA SER A 228 -23.27 -5.39 29.87
C SER A 228 -22.25 -4.50 29.19
N ILE A 229 -22.24 -4.54 27.84
CA ILE A 229 -21.40 -3.71 26.99
C ILE A 229 -22.27 -2.93 25.99
N ARG A 230 -21.74 -1.82 25.53
CA ARG A 230 -22.36 -1.04 24.44
C ARG A 230 -21.62 -1.31 23.13
N VAL A 231 -22.40 -1.63 22.08
CA VAL A 231 -21.91 -1.72 20.71
C VAL A 231 -22.72 -0.72 19.87
N GLY A 232 -22.14 0.43 19.59
CA GLY A 232 -22.92 1.61 19.22
C GLY A 232 -23.84 2.04 20.37
N ASP A 233 -25.14 2.21 20.08
CA ASP A 233 -26.17 2.51 21.08
C ASP A 233 -26.90 1.25 21.58
N THR A 234 -26.56 0.05 21.06
CA THR A 234 -27.19 -1.21 21.42
C THR A 234 -26.47 -1.85 22.61
N THR A 235 -27.23 -2.35 23.56
CA THR A 235 -26.69 -3.08 24.72
C THR A 235 -26.60 -4.57 24.39
N TRP A 236 -25.47 -5.17 24.68
CA TRP A 236 -25.23 -6.61 24.68
C TRP A 236 -24.85 -7.05 26.08
N PHE A 237 -25.22 -8.27 26.45
CA PHE A 237 -25.03 -8.83 27.79
C PHE A 237 -23.89 -9.82 27.81
N LEU A 238 -23.15 -9.82 28.92
CA LEU A 238 -22.05 -10.76 29.17
C LEU A 238 -22.45 -11.69 30.31
N TYR A 239 -22.23 -13.00 30.11
CA TYR A 239 -22.34 -14.01 31.14
C TYR A 239 -20.97 -14.65 31.32
N LEU A 240 -20.41 -14.55 32.53
CA LEU A 240 -19.07 -15.06 32.86
C LEU A 240 -19.24 -16.24 33.82
N ALA A 241 -18.81 -17.43 33.40
CA ALA A 241 -19.03 -18.70 34.10
C ALA A 241 -17.73 -19.29 34.66
N ASP A 242 -17.77 -19.66 35.93
CA ASP A 242 -16.86 -20.59 36.63
C ASP A 242 -17.57 -21.94 36.67
N LEU A 243 -17.03 -22.94 35.97
CA LEU A 243 -17.67 -24.24 35.73
C LEU A 243 -17.24 -25.31 36.74
N ASP A 244 -16.06 -25.19 37.33
CA ASP A 244 -15.48 -26.19 38.19
C ASP A 244 -15.27 -25.74 39.67
N GLY A 245 -15.46 -24.44 39.93
CA GLY A 245 -15.43 -23.87 41.28
C GLY A 245 -14.03 -23.60 41.81
N ASP A 246 -13.01 -23.56 40.95
CA ASP A 246 -11.65 -23.24 41.33
C ASP A 246 -11.41 -21.72 41.56
N GLY A 247 -12.42 -20.89 41.25
CA GLY A 247 -12.39 -19.43 41.40
C GLY A 247 -11.86 -18.70 40.19
N ALA A 248 -11.36 -19.39 39.17
CA ALA A 248 -11.12 -18.84 37.84
C ALA A 248 -12.40 -18.93 37.00
N TYR A 249 -12.51 -18.06 35.98
CA TYR A 249 -13.66 -18.10 35.09
C TYR A 249 -13.26 -18.72 33.74
N ASP A 250 -14.01 -19.74 33.32
CA ASP A 250 -13.71 -20.57 32.18
C ASP A 250 -14.24 -20.01 30.87
N ARG A 251 -15.40 -19.34 30.95
CA ARG A 251 -16.15 -18.91 29.75
C ARG A 251 -16.76 -17.54 29.92
N VAL A 252 -16.74 -16.78 28.83
CA VAL A 252 -17.58 -15.60 28.65
C VAL A 252 -18.54 -15.80 27.49
N ALA A 253 -19.84 -15.64 27.72
CA ALA A 253 -20.83 -15.58 26.66
C ALA A 253 -21.16 -14.11 26.34
N ILE A 254 -21.38 -13.82 25.08
CA ILE A 254 -21.82 -12.54 24.55
C ILE A 254 -23.18 -12.74 23.92
N ALA A 255 -24.23 -12.06 24.40
CA ALA A 255 -25.59 -12.29 23.98
C ALA A 255 -26.37 -10.98 23.76
N PRO A 256 -27.36 -10.93 22.84
CA PRO A 256 -28.22 -9.76 22.65
C PRO A 256 -29.20 -9.56 23.80
N GLU A 257 -29.51 -10.61 24.54
CA GLU A 257 -30.40 -10.63 25.72
C GLU A 257 -29.93 -11.71 26.68
N LYS A 258 -30.50 -11.78 27.89
CA LYS A 258 -30.15 -12.75 28.93
C LYS A 258 -30.68 -14.17 28.62
N ASP A 259 -30.28 -14.71 27.45
CA ASP A 259 -30.63 -16.05 27.00
C ASP A 259 -29.40 -16.66 26.27
N LEU A 260 -28.81 -17.69 26.88
CA LEU A 260 -27.63 -18.33 26.32
C LEU A 260 -27.90 -19.14 25.05
N ALA A 261 -29.16 -19.51 24.77
CA ALA A 261 -29.51 -20.10 23.46
C ALA A 261 -29.41 -19.09 22.31
N LYS A 262 -29.40 -17.78 22.61
CA LYS A 262 -29.23 -16.69 21.67
C LYS A 262 -27.85 -16.05 21.71
N ALA A 263 -26.91 -16.65 22.46
CA ALA A 263 -25.56 -16.11 22.56
C ALA A 263 -24.90 -16.06 21.16
N TYR A 264 -24.33 -14.91 20.83
CA TYR A 264 -23.55 -14.71 19.63
C TYR A 264 -22.24 -15.51 19.66
N ALA A 265 -21.62 -15.61 20.84
CA ALA A 265 -20.39 -16.35 21.07
C ALA A 265 -20.29 -16.79 22.56
N ILE A 266 -19.60 -17.90 22.77
CA ILE A 266 -19.15 -18.38 24.08
C ILE A 266 -17.66 -18.67 23.94
N LEU A 267 -16.81 -17.97 24.69
CA LEU A 267 -15.36 -17.95 24.49
C LEU A 267 -14.61 -18.38 25.75
N ARG A 268 -13.51 -19.10 25.57
CA ARG A 268 -12.45 -19.31 26.57
C ARG A 268 -11.48 -18.14 26.56
N GLU A 269 -10.67 -18.03 27.59
CA GLU A 269 -9.52 -17.12 27.57
C GLU A 269 -8.62 -17.44 26.37
N GLY A 270 -8.15 -16.39 25.67
CA GLY A 270 -7.36 -16.48 24.45
C GLY A 270 -8.15 -16.72 23.16
N GLU A 271 -9.44 -17.07 23.23
CA GLU A 271 -10.23 -17.48 22.08
C GLU A 271 -10.89 -16.29 21.35
N TRP A 272 -10.92 -16.37 20.01
CA TRP A 272 -11.67 -15.48 19.13
C TRP A 272 -13.08 -16.04 18.84
N SER A 273 -14.04 -15.14 18.76
CA SER A 273 -15.37 -15.47 18.20
C SER A 273 -15.25 -15.71 16.67
N LYS A 274 -16.30 -16.31 16.10
CA LYS A 274 -16.62 -16.09 14.69
C LYS A 274 -17.10 -14.65 14.51
N PRO A 275 -17.10 -14.08 13.25
CA PRO A 275 -17.72 -12.79 13.01
C PRO A 275 -19.19 -12.77 13.48
N ILE A 276 -19.54 -11.82 14.33
CA ILE A 276 -20.89 -11.67 14.88
C ILE A 276 -21.71 -10.80 13.93
N ASN A 277 -22.44 -11.44 13.01
CA ASN A 277 -23.35 -10.71 12.10
C ASN A 277 -24.57 -10.24 12.86
N ALA A 278 -24.61 -8.97 13.21
CA ALA A 278 -25.66 -8.39 14.06
C ALA A 278 -26.08 -7.01 13.55
N THR A 279 -27.32 -6.66 13.90
CA THR A 279 -27.87 -5.33 13.68
C THR A 279 -27.77 -4.51 14.99
N VAL A 280 -27.21 -3.29 14.87
CA VAL A 280 -27.04 -2.37 15.99
C VAL A 280 -27.52 -0.97 15.61
N THR A 281 -27.78 -0.13 16.59
CA THR A 281 -28.07 1.29 16.39
C THR A 281 -26.84 2.14 16.75
N ALA A 282 -26.64 3.24 16.03
CA ALA A 282 -25.66 4.26 16.38
C ALA A 282 -26.12 5.63 15.83
N GLY A 283 -26.18 6.65 16.70
CA GLY A 283 -26.66 7.98 16.34
C GLY A 283 -28.05 7.99 15.70
N GLY A 284 -28.96 7.16 16.20
CA GLY A 284 -30.34 7.04 15.71
C GLY A 284 -30.51 6.31 14.38
N ARG A 285 -29.46 5.70 13.84
CA ARG A 285 -29.49 4.90 12.60
C ARG A 285 -29.18 3.44 12.89
N THR A 286 -29.70 2.56 12.05
CA THR A 286 -29.47 1.11 12.12
C THR A 286 -28.35 0.70 11.18
N TYR A 287 -27.46 -0.17 11.68
CA TYR A 287 -26.31 -0.66 10.95
C TYR A 287 -26.15 -2.17 11.11
N THR A 288 -25.78 -2.85 10.04
CA THR A 288 -25.36 -4.25 10.06
C THR A 288 -23.85 -4.30 10.21
N ILE A 289 -23.36 -5.05 11.20
CA ILE A 289 -21.94 -5.18 11.54
C ILE A 289 -21.53 -6.64 11.66
N ALA A 290 -20.24 -6.94 11.56
CA ALA A 290 -19.69 -8.29 11.70
C ALA A 290 -18.36 -8.29 12.49
N PRO A 291 -18.27 -7.72 13.72
CA PRO A 291 -17.04 -7.70 14.50
C PRO A 291 -16.61 -9.09 14.95
N LEU A 292 -15.31 -9.24 15.19
CA LEU A 292 -14.72 -10.32 15.97
C LEU A 292 -14.53 -9.85 17.41
N PHE A 293 -14.69 -10.77 18.36
CA PHE A 293 -14.33 -10.58 19.77
C PHE A 293 -13.26 -11.57 20.18
N LYS A 294 -12.34 -11.12 21.04
CA LYS A 294 -11.36 -12.00 21.72
C LYS A 294 -11.52 -11.86 23.23
N ALA A 295 -11.65 -13.00 23.91
CA ALA A 295 -11.54 -13.05 25.35
C ALA A 295 -10.06 -13.05 25.74
N VAL A 296 -9.48 -11.86 25.95
CA VAL A 296 -8.05 -11.71 26.22
C VAL A 296 -7.71 -12.20 27.63
N LYS A 297 -8.56 -11.86 28.62
CA LYS A 297 -8.46 -12.31 30.02
C LYS A 297 -9.84 -12.41 30.67
N LEU A 298 -10.05 -13.44 31.46
CA LEU A 298 -11.33 -13.70 32.12
C LEU A 298 -11.35 -13.45 33.65
N ASN A 299 -10.41 -12.65 34.17
CA ASN A 299 -10.38 -12.31 35.61
C ASN A 299 -11.22 -11.06 35.95
N PRO A 300 -12.46 -11.20 36.48
CA PRO A 300 -13.36 -10.07 36.71
C PRO A 300 -12.94 -9.16 37.87
N VAL A 301 -12.12 -9.65 38.81
CA VAL A 301 -11.74 -8.91 40.01
C VAL A 301 -10.64 -7.89 39.74
N GLY A 302 -9.72 -8.16 38.83
CA GLY A 302 -8.56 -7.31 38.63
C GLY A 302 -8.26 -6.92 37.19
N ASP A 303 -8.45 -7.83 36.23
CA ASP A 303 -8.00 -7.61 34.86
C ASP A 303 -8.82 -8.43 33.83
N PHE A 304 -10.13 -8.30 33.86
CA PHE A 304 -10.97 -8.81 32.76
C PHE A 304 -10.71 -7.98 31.50
N ARG A 305 -10.53 -8.65 30.38
CA ARG A 305 -10.32 -8.01 29.06
C ARG A 305 -11.08 -8.74 27.96
N LEU A 306 -12.11 -8.10 27.43
CA LEU A 306 -12.84 -8.52 26.24
C LEU A 306 -12.58 -7.50 25.13
N TYR A 307 -11.84 -7.91 24.11
CA TYR A 307 -11.50 -7.09 22.97
C TYR A 307 -12.54 -7.25 21.87
N ARG A 308 -13.05 -6.14 21.32
CA ARG A 308 -13.84 -6.07 20.09
C ARG A 308 -13.00 -5.46 19.00
N GLY A 309 -12.76 -6.21 17.92
CA GLY A 309 -12.04 -5.73 16.73
C GLY A 309 -12.78 -4.61 15.99
N THR A 310 -12.08 -3.99 15.05
CA THR A 310 -12.68 -3.00 14.13
C THR A 310 -13.82 -3.62 13.35
N THR A 311 -14.83 -2.81 13.01
CA THR A 311 -15.93 -3.25 12.13
C THR A 311 -16.38 -2.12 11.22
N ARG A 312 -16.75 -2.47 10.00
CA ARG A 312 -17.21 -1.54 8.96
C ARG A 312 -18.65 -1.86 8.62
N PRO A 313 -19.60 -0.95 8.89
CA PRO A 313 -21.02 -1.20 8.64
C PRO A 313 -21.36 -1.32 7.15
N LEU A 314 -22.32 -2.19 6.82
CA LEU A 314 -22.80 -2.40 5.46
C LEU A 314 -23.47 -1.13 4.89
N GLU A 315 -24.21 -0.40 5.69
CA GLU A 315 -25.04 0.76 5.27
C GLU A 315 -24.25 2.06 5.10
N THR A 316 -22.93 1.98 4.87
CA THR A 316 -22.07 3.13 4.62
C THR A 316 -21.61 3.16 3.15
N PRO A 317 -21.24 4.32 2.59
CA PRO A 317 -21.02 4.48 1.14
C PRO A 317 -19.62 4.01 0.67
N TRP A 318 -19.23 2.78 1.00
CA TRP A 318 -17.93 2.20 0.63
C TRP A 318 -17.96 1.44 -0.72
N PHE A 319 -19.05 1.52 -1.48
CA PHE A 319 -19.25 0.82 -2.75
C PHE A 319 -20.07 1.68 -3.73
N ASN A 320 -19.91 1.40 -5.02
CA ASN A 320 -20.77 1.97 -6.07
C ASN A 320 -21.90 1.00 -6.54
N ASN A 321 -21.89 -0.26 -6.09
CA ASN A 321 -22.89 -1.27 -6.43
C ASN A 321 -23.39 -1.99 -5.18
N VAL A 322 -24.67 -1.78 -4.84
CA VAL A 322 -25.31 -2.32 -3.63
C VAL A 322 -25.41 -3.85 -3.64
N GLU A 323 -25.72 -4.46 -4.80
CA GLU A 323 -25.87 -5.92 -4.91
C GLU A 323 -24.53 -6.62 -4.72
N ALA A 324 -23.48 -6.09 -5.37
CA ALA A 324 -22.13 -6.60 -5.20
C ALA A 324 -21.65 -6.44 -3.75
N ALA A 325 -21.94 -5.32 -3.08
CA ALA A 325 -21.59 -5.10 -1.68
C ALA A 325 -22.30 -6.09 -0.74
N ARG A 326 -23.61 -6.34 -0.95
CA ARG A 326 -24.35 -7.36 -0.21
C ARG A 326 -23.81 -8.76 -0.45
N SER A 327 -23.41 -9.06 -1.69
CA SER A 327 -22.80 -10.34 -2.03
C SER A 327 -21.47 -10.55 -1.31
N VAL A 328 -20.60 -9.51 -1.27
CA VAL A 328 -19.35 -9.49 -0.48
C VAL A 328 -19.66 -9.65 1.01
N TRP A 329 -20.65 -8.92 1.53
CA TRP A 329 -21.07 -9.05 2.91
C TRP A 329 -21.39 -10.49 3.28
N ASN A 330 -22.32 -11.11 2.55
CA ASN A 330 -22.83 -12.45 2.85
C ASN A 330 -21.79 -13.56 2.66
N ASN A 331 -20.86 -13.41 1.72
CA ASN A 331 -19.93 -14.47 1.33
C ASN A 331 -18.52 -14.30 1.89
N VAL A 332 -18.10 -13.07 2.22
CA VAL A 332 -16.78 -12.75 2.72
C VAL A 332 -16.86 -12.20 4.15
N ILE A 333 -17.49 -11.04 4.35
CA ILE A 333 -17.44 -10.31 5.63
C ILE A 333 -18.02 -11.10 6.80
N THR A 334 -19.10 -11.84 6.59
CA THR A 334 -19.67 -12.73 7.63
C THR A 334 -18.77 -13.90 8.02
N LYS A 335 -17.65 -14.11 7.28
CA LYS A 335 -16.67 -15.19 7.54
C LYS A 335 -15.32 -14.67 8.00
N THR A 336 -14.94 -13.43 7.62
CA THR A 336 -13.63 -12.84 7.89
C THR A 336 -13.67 -11.65 8.83
N SER A 337 -14.86 -11.02 9.05
CA SER A 337 -14.97 -9.68 9.60
C SER A 337 -14.39 -8.61 8.65
N THR A 338 -14.16 -7.40 9.16
CA THR A 338 -13.64 -6.26 8.40
C THR A 338 -12.45 -5.61 9.12
N PHE A 339 -11.43 -6.40 9.44
CA PHE A 339 -10.16 -5.82 9.83
C PHE A 339 -9.52 -5.15 8.62
N THR A 340 -9.31 -3.84 8.69
CA THR A 340 -8.67 -3.06 7.64
C THR A 340 -7.20 -2.82 7.88
N ASP A 341 -6.77 -2.94 9.13
CA ASP A 341 -5.40 -2.77 9.61
C ASP A 341 -5.14 -3.68 10.81
N GLY A 342 -3.89 -4.05 11.04
CA GLY A 342 -3.46 -4.59 12.32
C GLY A 342 -3.70 -3.56 13.42
N ASP A 343 -4.28 -3.98 14.56
CA ASP A 343 -4.69 -3.04 15.61
C ASP A 343 -3.50 -2.60 16.48
N TRP A 344 -2.64 -1.76 15.89
CA TRP A 344 -1.53 -1.13 16.59
C TRP A 344 -1.98 -0.24 17.75
N PHE A 345 -3.21 0.30 17.69
CA PHE A 345 -3.74 1.12 18.78
C PHE A 345 -3.94 0.29 20.05
N GLY A 346 -4.52 -0.91 19.94
CA GLY A 346 -4.67 -1.83 21.06
C GLY A 346 -3.32 -2.30 21.61
N LEU A 347 -2.36 -2.62 20.73
CA LEU A 347 -1.01 -2.99 21.12
C LEU A 347 -0.33 -1.88 21.94
N THR A 348 -0.27 -0.65 21.42
CA THR A 348 0.43 0.48 22.07
C THR A 348 -0.25 0.96 23.35
N ARG A 349 -1.50 0.59 23.59
CA ARG A 349 -2.24 0.85 24.83
C ARG A 349 -2.15 -0.30 25.86
N GLY A 350 -1.43 -1.38 25.50
CA GLY A 350 -1.30 -2.56 26.35
C GLY A 350 -2.64 -3.30 26.55
N TRP A 351 -3.54 -3.24 25.57
CA TRP A 351 -4.79 -3.98 25.60
C TRP A 351 -4.56 -5.48 25.50
N PHE A 352 -3.55 -5.85 24.72
CA PHE A 352 -3.11 -7.23 24.46
C PHE A 352 -1.61 -7.22 24.06
N ASP A 353 -1.05 -8.41 23.89
CA ASP A 353 0.34 -8.66 23.54
C ASP A 353 0.60 -8.64 22.02
N GLU A 354 1.86 -8.81 21.63
CA GLU A 354 2.31 -8.83 20.24
C GLU A 354 1.72 -10.00 19.45
N GLU A 355 1.48 -11.16 20.08
CA GLU A 355 0.85 -12.29 19.39
C GLU A 355 -0.61 -12.00 19.04
N THR A 356 -1.37 -11.39 19.93
CA THR A 356 -2.74 -10.94 19.63
C THR A 356 -2.75 -9.85 18.55
N TYR A 357 -1.77 -8.94 18.58
CA TYR A 357 -1.59 -7.98 17.48
C TYR A 357 -1.38 -8.71 16.13
N MET A 358 -0.49 -9.71 16.07
CA MET A 358 -0.25 -10.48 14.86
C MET A 358 -1.48 -11.27 14.39
N GLU A 359 -2.37 -11.66 15.29
CA GLU A 359 -3.66 -12.25 14.90
C GLU A 359 -4.55 -11.21 14.21
N THR A 360 -4.56 -9.94 14.66
CA THR A 360 -5.30 -8.87 13.95
C THR A 360 -4.70 -8.59 12.56
N VAL A 361 -3.38 -8.63 12.42
CA VAL A 361 -2.67 -8.56 11.13
C VAL A 361 -3.07 -9.72 10.21
N TYR A 362 -3.14 -10.95 10.75
CA TYR A 362 -3.60 -12.12 9.99
C TYR A 362 -5.05 -11.95 9.48
N TYR A 363 -5.97 -11.49 10.34
CA TYR A 363 -7.35 -11.25 9.93
C TYR A 363 -7.45 -10.16 8.86
N THR A 364 -6.61 -9.13 8.94
CA THR A 364 -6.51 -8.08 7.91
C THR A 364 -6.10 -8.67 6.56
N ASN A 365 -4.98 -9.41 6.51
CA ASN A 365 -4.51 -10.02 5.26
C ASN A 365 -5.54 -11.01 4.69
N LYS A 366 -6.11 -11.86 5.55
CA LYS A 366 -7.14 -12.83 5.16
C LYS A 366 -8.38 -12.16 4.58
N PHE A 367 -8.84 -11.05 5.17
CA PHE A 367 -9.99 -10.30 4.68
C PHE A 367 -9.77 -9.82 3.24
N PHE A 368 -8.65 -9.13 2.95
CA PHE A 368 -8.37 -8.64 1.60
C PHE A 368 -8.12 -9.77 0.59
N MET A 369 -7.45 -10.84 1.01
CA MET A 369 -7.24 -12.03 0.17
C MET A 369 -8.58 -12.68 -0.22
N GLU A 370 -9.41 -13.06 0.75
CA GLU A 370 -10.70 -13.72 0.52
C GLU A 370 -11.65 -12.84 -0.32
N TRP A 371 -11.64 -11.52 -0.07
CA TRP A 371 -12.43 -10.58 -0.86
C TRP A 371 -11.96 -10.54 -2.31
N THR A 372 -10.66 -10.42 -2.55
CA THR A 372 -10.08 -10.41 -3.89
C THR A 372 -10.43 -11.70 -4.64
N LEU A 373 -10.25 -12.87 -4.03
CA LEU A 373 -10.57 -14.17 -4.62
C LEU A 373 -12.07 -14.32 -4.91
N PHE A 374 -12.92 -13.85 -4.00
CA PHE A 374 -14.37 -13.87 -4.19
C PHE A 374 -14.77 -13.03 -5.40
N MET A 375 -14.25 -11.81 -5.53
CA MET A 375 -14.53 -10.94 -6.67
C MET A 375 -14.01 -11.55 -7.98
N MET A 376 -12.78 -12.06 -7.97
CA MET A 376 -12.15 -12.70 -9.12
C MET A 376 -12.98 -13.88 -9.67
N LYS A 377 -13.58 -14.66 -8.77
CA LYS A 377 -14.33 -15.87 -9.12
C LYS A 377 -15.76 -15.58 -9.58
N ASN A 378 -16.42 -14.56 -9.01
CA ASN A 378 -17.87 -14.41 -9.13
C ASN A 378 -18.30 -13.24 -10.02
N TYR A 379 -17.36 -12.42 -10.50
CA TYR A 379 -17.65 -11.27 -11.35
C TYR A 379 -16.77 -11.30 -12.60
N ASP A 380 -17.29 -10.74 -13.68
CA ASP A 380 -16.51 -10.51 -14.89
C ASP A 380 -15.55 -9.32 -14.70
N TRP A 381 -14.30 -9.49 -15.11
CA TRP A 381 -13.28 -8.47 -15.00
C TRP A 381 -12.20 -8.59 -16.07
N ASP A 382 -11.57 -7.48 -16.38
CA ASP A 382 -10.38 -7.37 -17.23
C ASP A 382 -9.20 -6.81 -16.41
N LEU A 383 -9.49 -6.00 -15.36
CA LEU A 383 -8.53 -5.43 -14.42
C LEU A 383 -9.00 -5.61 -12.97
N ILE A 384 -8.14 -6.11 -12.11
CA ILE A 384 -8.35 -6.08 -10.64
C ILE A 384 -7.21 -5.29 -10.00
N LEU A 385 -7.56 -4.34 -9.12
CA LEU A 385 -6.62 -3.72 -8.21
C LEU A 385 -7.02 -4.08 -6.78
N THR A 386 -6.07 -4.58 -6.00
CA THR A 386 -6.26 -4.92 -4.58
C THR A 386 -5.11 -4.41 -3.74
N TYR A 387 -5.30 -4.36 -2.43
CA TYR A 387 -4.38 -3.76 -1.47
C TYR A 387 -4.33 -4.57 -0.18
N THR A 388 -3.17 -4.57 0.49
CA THR A 388 -3.02 -5.07 1.87
C THR A 388 -1.98 -4.24 2.63
N PRO A 389 -2.30 -3.74 3.86
CA PRO A 389 -1.43 -2.85 4.64
C PRO A 389 -0.48 -3.59 5.57
N VAL A 390 -0.48 -4.91 5.60
CA VAL A 390 0.03 -5.69 6.73
C VAL A 390 1.53 -5.55 6.97
N VAL A 391 2.35 -5.32 5.93
CA VAL A 391 3.81 -5.14 6.12
C VAL A 391 4.08 -3.78 6.74
N ASP A 392 3.39 -2.73 6.27
CA ASP A 392 3.46 -1.39 6.83
C ASP A 392 3.10 -1.38 8.32
N ASN A 393 1.96 -1.98 8.67
CA ASN A 393 1.50 -2.08 10.04
C ASN A 393 2.55 -2.71 10.97
N VAL A 394 3.16 -3.82 10.53
CA VAL A 394 4.15 -4.56 11.33
C VAL A 394 5.49 -3.83 11.39
N TYR A 395 5.90 -3.18 10.30
CA TYR A 395 7.14 -2.42 10.27
C TYR A 395 7.09 -1.18 11.18
N HIS A 396 5.97 -0.47 11.23
CA HIS A 396 5.80 0.63 12.18
C HIS A 396 6.04 0.21 13.63
N GLN A 397 5.64 -1.01 14.00
CA GLN A 397 5.78 -1.49 15.37
C GLN A 397 7.15 -2.12 15.65
N PHE A 398 7.71 -2.90 14.72
CA PHE A 398 8.81 -3.81 15.04
C PHE A 398 10.10 -3.61 14.23
N LEU A 399 10.10 -2.79 13.16
CA LEU A 399 11.28 -2.65 12.29
C LEU A 399 12.53 -2.22 13.05
N GLY A 400 12.44 -1.16 13.86
CA GLY A 400 13.58 -0.65 14.62
C GLY A 400 14.05 -1.62 15.71
N LEU A 401 13.16 -2.49 16.22
CA LEU A 401 13.51 -3.51 17.21
C LEU A 401 14.44 -4.59 16.65
N THR A 402 14.53 -4.68 15.32
CA THR A 402 15.40 -5.66 14.62
C THR A 402 16.73 -5.04 14.15
N ASP A 403 16.93 -3.72 14.33
CA ASP A 403 18.10 -3.02 13.81
C ASP A 403 19.13 -2.73 14.91
N PRO A 404 20.37 -3.30 14.80
CA PRO A 404 21.42 -3.09 15.80
C PRO A 404 21.87 -1.64 16.02
N SER A 405 21.57 -0.73 15.08
CA SER A 405 21.92 0.69 15.19
C SER A 405 20.96 1.49 16.07
N MET A 406 19.84 0.89 16.48
CA MET A 406 18.85 1.57 17.32
C MET A 406 19.22 1.54 18.80
N PRO A 407 19.01 2.64 19.55
CA PRO A 407 19.42 2.73 20.96
C PRO A 407 18.69 1.77 21.90
N TYR A 408 17.54 1.27 21.49
CA TYR A 408 16.69 0.32 22.23
C TYR A 408 16.83 -1.13 21.72
N TYR A 409 17.82 -1.41 20.86
CA TYR A 409 18.07 -2.76 20.33
C TYR A 409 18.43 -3.76 21.44
N ASN A 410 17.86 -4.94 21.35
CA ASN A 410 18.18 -6.08 22.18
C ASN A 410 18.30 -7.33 21.31
N ALA A 411 19.47 -7.96 21.27
CA ALA A 411 19.79 -9.05 20.35
C ALA A 411 18.92 -10.32 20.52
N GLU A 412 18.45 -10.60 21.74
CA GLU A 412 17.58 -11.76 22.00
C GLU A 412 16.17 -11.48 21.52
N LYS A 413 15.60 -10.32 21.85
CA LYS A 413 14.26 -9.90 21.43
C LYS A 413 14.20 -9.61 19.93
N ALA A 414 15.29 -9.15 19.32
CA ALA A 414 15.35 -8.87 17.89
C ALA A 414 15.06 -10.11 17.04
N LYS A 415 15.43 -11.31 17.48
CA LYS A 415 15.10 -12.57 16.80
C LYS A 415 13.60 -12.81 16.77
N TYR A 416 12.93 -12.58 17.90
CA TYR A 416 11.48 -12.71 18.01
C TYR A 416 10.76 -11.73 17.08
N TYR A 417 11.12 -10.42 17.12
CA TYR A 417 10.49 -9.43 16.27
C TYR A 417 10.79 -9.65 14.77
N TRP A 418 12.00 -10.14 14.46
CA TRP A 418 12.31 -10.54 13.09
C TRP A 418 11.40 -11.68 12.61
N GLU A 419 11.11 -12.66 13.46
CA GLU A 419 10.20 -13.75 13.14
C GLU A 419 8.77 -13.23 12.88
N LEU A 420 8.28 -12.25 13.63
CA LEU A 420 6.98 -11.62 13.37
C LEU A 420 6.96 -10.95 11.98
N ILE A 421 8.04 -10.27 11.61
CA ILE A 421 8.20 -9.70 10.26
C ILE A 421 8.18 -10.81 9.19
N VAL A 422 8.93 -11.88 9.38
CA VAL A 422 8.95 -13.04 8.45
C VAL A 422 7.56 -13.66 8.32
N ARG A 423 6.84 -13.84 9.43
CA ARG A 423 5.43 -14.33 9.41
C ARG A 423 4.53 -13.44 8.58
N THR A 424 4.70 -12.12 8.67
CA THR A 424 3.92 -11.17 7.87
C THR A 424 4.19 -11.31 6.38
N TYR A 425 5.46 -11.42 5.98
CA TYR A 425 5.80 -11.67 4.57
C TYR A 425 5.29 -13.02 4.06
N LYS A 426 5.24 -14.06 4.91
CA LYS A 426 4.61 -15.35 4.56
C LYS A 426 3.11 -15.21 4.31
N MET A 427 2.40 -14.39 5.10
CA MET A 427 0.97 -14.09 4.85
C MET A 427 0.78 -13.41 3.50
N VAL A 428 1.67 -12.48 3.13
CA VAL A 428 1.66 -11.84 1.80
C VAL A 428 1.95 -12.84 0.70
N ASP A 429 2.93 -13.74 0.88
CA ASP A 429 3.26 -14.79 -0.10
C ASP A 429 2.08 -15.75 -0.31
N GLU A 430 1.33 -16.07 0.74
CA GLU A 430 0.09 -16.84 0.66
C GLU A 430 -0.96 -16.11 -0.19
N PHE A 431 -1.16 -14.81 0.03
CA PHE A 431 -2.09 -14.01 -0.77
C PHE A 431 -1.68 -13.99 -2.25
N VAL A 432 -0.41 -13.71 -2.54
CA VAL A 432 0.13 -13.75 -3.92
C VAL A 432 -0.06 -15.12 -4.54
N GLY A 433 0.24 -16.19 -3.80
CA GLY A 433 0.06 -17.57 -4.24
C GLY A 433 -1.40 -17.90 -4.54
N ALA A 434 -2.31 -17.46 -3.68
CA ALA A 434 -3.74 -17.64 -3.88
C ALA A 434 -4.23 -16.96 -5.17
N VAL A 435 -3.78 -15.74 -5.44
CA VAL A 435 -4.10 -15.04 -6.71
C VAL A 435 -3.50 -15.79 -7.90
N LEU A 436 -2.21 -16.12 -7.88
CA LEU A 436 -1.51 -16.80 -8.98
C LEU A 436 -2.15 -18.14 -9.36
N ASN A 437 -2.73 -18.84 -8.39
CA ASN A 437 -3.35 -20.15 -8.59
C ASN A 437 -4.82 -20.06 -9.07
N ASN A 438 -5.44 -18.87 -9.01
CA ASN A 438 -6.86 -18.68 -9.35
C ASN A 438 -7.08 -17.74 -10.54
N VAL A 439 -6.03 -17.11 -11.09
CA VAL A 439 -6.19 -16.26 -12.29
C VAL A 439 -6.52 -17.10 -13.53
N PRO A 440 -7.43 -16.62 -14.40
CA PRO A 440 -7.69 -17.24 -15.70
C PRO A 440 -6.44 -17.24 -16.59
N PRO A 441 -6.39 -18.10 -17.62
CA PRO A 441 -5.38 -18.01 -18.66
C PRO A 441 -5.28 -16.59 -19.25
N ARG A 442 -4.11 -16.21 -19.76
CA ARG A 442 -3.82 -14.88 -20.32
C ARG A 442 -3.98 -13.72 -19.31
N THR A 443 -3.65 -13.96 -18.05
CA THR A 443 -3.61 -12.93 -17.02
C THR A 443 -2.16 -12.55 -16.68
N ALA A 444 -1.86 -11.26 -16.65
CA ALA A 444 -0.67 -10.71 -16.04
C ALA A 444 -0.96 -10.43 -14.56
N VAL A 445 -0.11 -10.90 -13.66
CA VAL A 445 -0.16 -10.60 -12.23
C VAL A 445 1.01 -9.69 -11.88
N ILE A 446 0.70 -8.54 -11.34
CA ILE A 446 1.65 -7.52 -10.90
C ILE A 446 1.57 -7.41 -9.39
N MET A 447 2.70 -7.53 -8.70
CA MET A 447 2.84 -7.16 -7.29
C MET A 447 3.64 -5.87 -7.21
N ILE A 448 3.14 -4.89 -6.48
CA ILE A 448 3.81 -3.61 -6.22
C ILE A 448 3.85 -3.31 -4.72
N SER A 449 4.73 -2.40 -4.34
CA SER A 449 4.68 -1.70 -3.05
C SER A 449 4.83 -0.21 -3.28
N ASP A 450 4.11 0.55 -2.51
CA ASP A 450 4.06 2.01 -2.60
C ASP A 450 5.28 2.70 -1.99
N HIS A 451 5.93 2.10 -1.00
CA HIS A 451 7.20 2.52 -0.37
C HIS A 451 7.81 1.37 0.44
N GLY A 452 8.94 1.62 1.07
CA GLY A 452 9.50 0.85 2.17
C GLY A 452 9.49 1.66 3.46
N GLN A 453 10.27 1.24 4.48
CA GLN A 453 10.41 1.94 5.75
C GLN A 453 11.85 1.91 6.26
N VAL A 454 12.21 2.92 7.08
CA VAL A 454 13.48 3.03 7.81
C VAL A 454 13.24 2.91 9.31
N PRO A 455 14.22 2.38 10.10
CA PRO A 455 14.14 2.36 11.56
C PRO A 455 14.19 3.78 12.14
N VAL A 456 13.50 3.98 13.27
CA VAL A 456 13.33 5.27 13.95
C VAL A 456 13.97 5.26 15.32
N LYS A 457 14.91 6.17 15.57
CA LYS A 457 15.55 6.39 16.89
C LYS A 457 14.92 7.53 17.69
N LYS A 458 14.43 8.58 16.99
CA LYS A 458 13.88 9.80 17.61
C LYS A 458 12.71 10.38 16.82
N ILE A 459 11.81 11.04 17.52
CA ILE A 459 10.65 11.75 16.99
C ILE A 459 10.90 13.24 17.05
N VAL A 460 10.75 13.94 15.93
CA VAL A 460 10.88 15.40 15.79
C VAL A 460 9.49 16.02 15.82
N TYR A 461 9.21 16.81 16.83
CA TYR A 461 7.95 17.53 16.98
C TYR A 461 8.03 18.88 16.26
N ILE A 462 7.67 18.91 14.99
CA ILE A 462 7.82 20.09 14.13
C ILE A 462 7.12 21.32 14.72
N ASN A 463 5.88 21.14 15.19
CA ASN A 463 5.13 22.25 15.82
C ASN A 463 5.74 22.65 17.18
N GLY A 464 6.45 21.76 17.87
CA GLY A 464 7.23 22.11 19.06
C GLY A 464 8.40 23.03 18.70
N ILE A 465 9.11 22.74 17.60
CA ILE A 465 10.18 23.58 17.07
C ILE A 465 9.64 24.97 16.71
N LEU A 466 8.51 25.02 15.97
CA LEU A 466 7.87 26.29 15.57
C LEU A 466 7.36 27.10 16.77
N TYR A 467 6.75 26.44 17.77
CA TYR A 467 6.27 27.09 18.97
C TYR A 467 7.40 27.75 19.78
N ASN A 468 8.48 27.02 20.04
CA ASN A 468 9.61 27.51 20.84
C ASN A 468 10.34 28.69 20.20
N ARG A 469 10.06 28.95 18.90
CA ARG A 469 10.59 30.09 18.12
C ARG A 469 9.56 31.19 17.87
N GLY A 470 8.37 31.06 18.50
CA GLY A 470 7.32 32.10 18.46
C GLY A 470 6.49 32.14 17.19
N TYR A 471 6.50 31.08 16.37
CA TYR A 471 5.65 30.99 15.18
C TYR A 471 4.26 30.42 15.48
N ILE A 472 4.08 29.70 16.59
CA ILE A 472 2.80 29.16 17.04
C ILE A 472 2.39 29.85 18.35
N ALA A 473 1.17 30.33 18.41
CA ALA A 473 0.51 30.77 19.61
C ALA A 473 -0.34 29.66 20.22
N VAL A 474 -0.51 29.66 21.54
CA VAL A 474 -1.36 28.70 22.25
C VAL A 474 -2.28 29.40 23.25
N ASP A 475 -3.41 28.76 23.56
CA ASP A 475 -4.31 29.16 24.64
C ASP A 475 -3.78 28.67 26.03
N GLU A 476 -4.52 28.97 27.09
CA GLU A 476 -4.20 28.56 28.47
C GLU A 476 -4.12 27.03 28.63
N ALA A 477 -4.85 26.29 27.82
CA ALA A 477 -4.83 24.82 27.81
C ALA A 477 -3.75 24.23 26.90
N PHE A 478 -2.80 25.06 26.41
CA PHE A 478 -1.73 24.69 25.50
C PHE A 478 -2.22 24.13 24.15
N ARG A 479 -3.39 24.56 23.69
CA ARG A 479 -3.93 24.26 22.38
C ARG A 479 -3.60 25.39 21.42
N VAL A 480 -3.37 25.07 20.13
CA VAL A 480 -3.01 26.06 19.10
C VAL A 480 -4.08 27.17 18.99
N ASP A 481 -3.69 28.41 19.21
CA ASP A 481 -4.48 29.59 18.88
C ASP A 481 -4.15 30.01 17.46
N VAL A 482 -5.05 29.72 16.53
CA VAL A 482 -4.89 29.98 15.09
C VAL A 482 -4.72 31.48 14.81
N ARG A 483 -5.35 32.37 15.61
CA ARG A 483 -5.32 33.83 15.40
C ARG A 483 -3.99 34.47 15.79
N GLY A 484 -3.18 33.79 16.60
CA GLY A 484 -1.84 34.23 16.97
C GLY A 484 -0.74 33.45 16.22
N THR A 485 -1.10 32.37 15.50
CA THR A 485 -0.13 31.45 14.85
C THR A 485 0.25 31.95 13.46
N LYS A 486 1.56 32.06 13.19
CA LYS A 486 2.12 32.52 11.92
C LYS A 486 2.48 31.40 10.97
N ALA A 487 2.98 30.26 11.49
CA ALA A 487 3.37 29.08 10.73
C ALA A 487 2.97 27.80 11.47
N TYR A 488 2.54 26.78 10.73
CA TYR A 488 2.08 25.51 11.31
C TYR A 488 2.32 24.34 10.35
N ALA A 489 2.68 23.18 10.90
CA ALA A 489 2.77 21.92 10.18
C ALA A 489 1.49 21.10 10.43
N PRO A 490 0.51 21.07 9.51
CA PRO A 490 -0.71 20.29 9.69
C PRO A 490 -0.50 18.79 9.42
N TRP A 491 0.59 18.45 8.72
CA TRP A 491 1.00 17.09 8.40
C TRP A 491 2.52 17.00 8.21
N HIS A 492 3.07 15.78 8.16
CA HIS A 492 4.48 15.49 7.92
C HIS A 492 4.98 16.14 6.61
N SER A 493 6.22 16.58 6.59
CA SER A 493 6.92 17.18 5.45
C SER A 493 6.42 18.54 4.95
N HIS A 494 5.34 19.10 5.49
CA HIS A 494 4.76 20.37 5.04
C HIS A 494 4.56 21.36 6.19
N ILE A 495 5.01 22.61 5.99
CA ILE A 495 4.70 23.75 6.85
C ILE A 495 4.00 24.80 5.99
N PHE A 496 2.90 25.33 6.51
CA PHE A 496 2.16 26.43 5.90
C PHE A 496 2.34 27.70 6.70
N ILE A 497 2.39 28.83 5.98
CA ILE A 497 2.30 30.17 6.57
C ILE A 497 0.83 30.54 6.67
N ASN A 498 0.40 31.04 7.82
CA ASN A 498 -0.99 31.47 8.05
C ASN A 498 -1.27 32.80 7.34
N LEU A 499 -1.29 32.76 6.00
CA LEU A 499 -1.33 33.91 5.11
C LEU A 499 -2.74 34.53 5.05
N ALA A 500 -2.83 35.83 5.33
CA ALA A 500 -4.07 36.59 5.18
C ALA A 500 -4.55 36.59 3.73
N GLY A 501 -5.84 36.29 3.53
CA GLY A 501 -6.46 36.17 2.21
C GLY A 501 -6.37 34.79 1.57
N ARG A 502 -5.50 33.89 2.08
CA ARG A 502 -5.43 32.49 1.67
C ARG A 502 -6.04 31.55 2.72
N GLU A 503 -5.67 31.77 4.00
CA GLU A 503 -6.20 30.98 5.11
C GLU A 503 -7.43 31.67 5.70
N ALA A 504 -8.41 30.87 6.19
CA ALA A 504 -9.67 31.40 6.74
C ALA A 504 -9.48 32.38 7.93
N GLN A 505 -8.39 32.20 8.68
CA GLN A 505 -8.00 33.07 9.80
C GLN A 505 -6.53 33.50 9.66
N GLY A 506 -6.10 33.81 8.44
CA GLY A 506 -4.73 34.20 8.13
C GLY A 506 -4.34 35.49 8.83
N VAL A 507 -3.12 35.54 9.40
CA VAL A 507 -2.59 36.65 10.18
C VAL A 507 -1.34 37.26 9.57
N VAL A 508 -0.61 36.54 8.72
CA VAL A 508 0.60 37.00 8.08
C VAL A 508 0.24 37.83 6.84
N ARG A 509 0.70 39.05 6.75
CA ARG A 509 0.45 39.91 5.58
C ARG A 509 1.29 39.44 4.38
N ALA A 510 0.80 39.68 3.18
CA ALA A 510 1.51 39.35 1.93
C ALA A 510 2.92 39.93 1.86
N THR A 511 3.12 41.12 2.44
CA THR A 511 4.43 41.80 2.48
C THR A 511 5.44 41.13 3.43
N GLU A 512 4.99 40.30 4.38
CA GLU A 512 5.82 39.60 5.34
C GLU A 512 6.06 38.13 4.93
N TYR A 513 5.31 37.65 3.97
CA TYR A 513 5.27 36.24 3.60
C TYR A 513 6.64 35.70 3.19
N SER A 514 7.31 36.31 2.19
CA SER A 514 8.57 35.78 1.67
C SER A 514 9.69 35.79 2.70
N SER A 515 9.79 36.86 3.50
CA SER A 515 10.81 36.95 4.56
C SER A 515 10.58 35.91 5.66
N LEU A 516 9.32 35.62 6.01
CA LEU A 516 8.99 34.61 7.00
C LEU A 516 9.28 33.19 6.47
N VAL A 517 8.99 32.89 5.21
CA VAL A 517 9.35 31.62 4.55
C VAL A 517 10.87 31.42 4.62
N GLU A 518 11.66 32.43 4.20
CA GLU A 518 13.13 32.36 4.23
C GLU A 518 13.70 32.18 5.64
N GLU A 519 13.10 32.83 6.62
CA GLU A 519 13.50 32.73 8.04
C GLU A 519 13.28 31.31 8.56
N VAL A 520 12.08 30.72 8.32
CA VAL A 520 11.78 29.36 8.77
C VAL A 520 12.63 28.33 8.02
N VAL A 521 12.84 28.50 6.71
CA VAL A 521 13.72 27.61 5.91
C VAL A 521 15.14 27.61 6.48
N ARG A 522 15.71 28.79 6.73
CA ARG A 522 17.06 28.91 7.30
C ARG A 522 17.15 28.27 8.68
N MET A 523 16.19 28.54 9.55
CA MET A 523 16.09 27.97 10.88
C MET A 523 16.08 26.45 10.85
N LEU A 524 15.29 25.82 9.98
CA LEU A 524 15.24 24.38 9.86
C LEU A 524 16.53 23.79 9.24
N ARG A 525 17.11 24.45 8.23
CA ARG A 525 18.40 24.01 7.64
C ARG A 525 19.55 23.99 8.66
N GLU A 526 19.51 24.87 9.64
CA GLU A 526 20.52 24.98 10.71
C GLU A 526 20.19 24.13 11.95
N TYR A 527 18.97 23.60 12.04
CA TYR A 527 18.51 22.87 13.21
C TYR A 527 19.30 21.58 13.44
N ARG A 528 19.73 21.39 14.68
CA ARG A 528 20.51 20.23 15.12
C ARG A 528 19.83 19.54 16.29
N ASP A 529 19.97 18.23 16.35
CA ASP A 529 19.60 17.43 17.49
C ASP A 529 20.41 17.90 18.71
N PRO A 530 19.74 18.32 19.79
CA PRO A 530 20.44 18.87 20.97
C PRO A 530 21.33 17.85 21.69
N ASP A 531 21.06 16.55 21.55
CA ASP A 531 21.85 15.51 22.23
C ASP A 531 23.10 15.11 21.43
N THR A 532 23.02 15.14 20.08
CA THR A 532 24.07 14.60 19.20
C THR A 532 24.80 15.68 18.41
N GLY A 533 24.23 16.88 18.26
CA GLY A 533 24.73 17.92 17.39
C GLY A 533 24.55 17.65 15.87
N GLU A 534 23.95 16.52 15.49
CA GLU A 534 23.72 16.16 14.10
C GLU A 534 22.61 17.03 13.46
N ARG A 535 22.71 17.28 12.16
CA ARG A 535 21.60 17.87 11.40
C ARG A 535 20.46 16.87 11.31
N VAL A 536 19.25 17.32 11.64
CA VAL A 536 18.03 16.52 11.64
C VAL A 536 17.38 16.51 10.25
N PHE A 537 17.33 17.66 9.62
CA PHE A 537 16.75 17.83 8.29
C PHE A 537 17.74 17.45 7.20
N ASP A 538 17.32 16.56 6.32
CA ASP A 538 18.08 16.16 5.13
C ASP A 538 17.92 17.18 4.01
N LEU A 539 16.70 17.68 3.85
CA LEU A 539 16.33 18.70 2.86
C LEU A 539 15.29 19.65 3.45
N VAL A 540 15.39 20.94 3.12
CA VAL A 540 14.37 21.95 3.39
C VAL A 540 14.27 22.86 2.16
N LEU A 541 13.10 22.95 1.57
CA LEU A 541 12.81 23.70 0.33
C LEU A 541 11.64 24.65 0.55
N THR A 542 11.60 25.73 -0.24
CA THR A 542 10.38 26.50 -0.45
C THR A 542 9.41 25.70 -1.34
N ARG A 543 8.16 26.12 -1.45
CA ARG A 543 7.16 25.52 -2.34
C ARG A 543 7.64 25.46 -3.79
N GLU A 544 8.25 26.54 -4.26
CA GLU A 544 8.75 26.69 -5.62
C GLU A 544 9.95 25.76 -5.86
N GLU A 545 10.87 25.68 -4.91
CA GLU A 545 12.01 24.76 -4.99
C GLU A 545 11.53 23.29 -4.97
N ALA A 546 10.42 22.99 -4.28
CA ALA A 546 9.89 21.62 -4.14
C ALA A 546 9.28 21.06 -5.46
N GLU A 547 9.08 21.88 -6.49
CA GLU A 547 8.68 21.41 -7.82
C GLU A 547 9.66 20.40 -8.42
N ILE A 548 10.94 20.47 -8.05
CA ILE A 548 11.96 19.48 -8.44
C ILE A 548 11.65 18.07 -7.95
N LEU A 549 10.91 17.94 -6.84
CA LEU A 549 10.48 16.66 -6.29
C LEU A 549 9.11 16.21 -6.83
N GLY A 550 8.58 16.92 -7.84
CA GLY A 550 7.25 16.67 -8.37
C GLY A 550 6.11 17.18 -7.47
N LEU A 551 6.44 17.99 -6.47
CA LEU A 551 5.48 18.76 -5.66
C LEU A 551 5.18 20.09 -6.35
N GLY A 552 4.36 20.94 -5.73
CA GLY A 552 3.96 22.24 -6.23
C GLY A 552 2.46 22.47 -6.11
N GLY A 553 2.03 23.64 -6.57
CA GLY A 553 0.63 24.04 -6.47
C GLY A 553 0.18 24.39 -5.05
N GLU A 554 -1.09 24.74 -4.91
CA GLU A 554 -1.65 25.34 -3.69
C GLU A 554 -1.76 24.41 -2.48
N ARG A 555 -1.71 23.07 -2.70
CA ARG A 555 -1.80 22.06 -1.64
C ARG A 555 -0.44 21.69 -1.04
N THR A 556 0.65 22.02 -1.73
CA THR A 556 2.00 21.88 -1.20
C THR A 556 2.26 22.95 -0.14
N GLY A 557 2.91 22.57 0.96
CA GLY A 557 3.30 23.53 2.01
C GLY A 557 4.16 24.68 1.47
N ASP A 558 4.11 25.83 2.10
CA ASP A 558 5.00 26.96 1.77
C ASP A 558 6.46 26.58 1.97
N ILE A 559 6.68 25.63 2.91
CA ILE A 559 7.97 25.00 3.18
C ILE A 559 7.77 23.50 3.17
N VAL A 560 8.66 22.81 2.48
CA VAL A 560 8.71 21.35 2.38
C VAL A 560 10.01 20.87 2.99
N PHE A 561 9.95 19.83 3.82
CA PHE A 561 11.14 19.27 4.45
C PHE A 561 11.19 17.76 4.39
N ALA A 562 12.40 17.23 4.38
CA ALA A 562 12.68 15.81 4.60
C ALA A 562 13.62 15.64 5.78
N LEU A 563 13.46 14.55 6.53
CA LEU A 563 14.29 14.17 7.64
C LEU A 563 15.34 13.12 7.24
N LYS A 564 16.46 13.09 7.94
CA LYS A 564 17.41 12.00 7.83
C LYS A 564 16.84 10.69 8.39
N PRO A 565 17.22 9.53 7.86
CA PRO A 565 16.89 8.24 8.45
C PRO A 565 17.28 8.19 9.95
N GLY A 566 16.44 7.51 10.72
CA GLY A 566 16.54 7.50 12.18
C GLY A 566 15.70 8.55 12.88
N TYR A 567 15.22 9.57 12.18
CA TYR A 567 14.25 10.54 12.69
C TYR A 567 12.91 10.35 12.01
N THR A 568 11.80 10.48 12.75
CA THR A 568 10.48 10.67 12.19
C THR A 568 9.88 11.98 12.64
N SER A 569 8.84 12.48 11.98
CA SER A 569 8.17 13.72 12.36
C SER A 569 6.84 13.46 13.09
N SER A 570 6.51 14.36 14.01
CA SER A 570 5.19 14.47 14.62
C SER A 570 4.70 15.90 14.53
N THR A 571 3.42 16.06 14.24
CA THR A 571 2.75 17.38 14.27
C THR A 571 2.11 17.69 15.62
N ALA A 572 2.19 16.76 16.58
CA ALA A 572 1.69 17.01 17.94
C ALA A 572 2.45 18.16 18.61
N LEU A 573 1.72 19.01 19.32
CA LEU A 573 2.31 20.04 20.17
C LEU A 573 2.23 19.54 21.62
N VAL A 574 3.39 19.10 22.13
CA VAL A 574 3.53 18.48 23.46
C VAL A 574 4.23 19.42 24.41
N ARG A 575 3.60 19.73 25.54
CA ARG A 575 4.20 20.58 26.59
C ARG A 575 5.15 19.75 27.46
N ASP A 576 6.40 20.18 27.56
CA ASP A 576 7.31 19.72 28.62
C ASP A 576 6.92 20.39 29.93
N ARG A 577 6.47 19.62 30.91
CA ARG A 577 6.00 20.11 32.20
C ARG A 577 7.14 20.67 33.06
N ALA A 578 8.37 20.22 32.86
CA ALA A 578 9.51 20.67 33.65
C ALA A 578 10.01 22.06 33.21
N THR A 579 10.04 22.31 31.90
CA THR A 579 10.55 23.55 31.31
C THR A 579 9.47 24.56 30.95
N GLY A 580 8.20 24.10 30.82
CA GLY A 580 7.07 24.89 30.30
C GLY A 580 7.13 25.13 28.78
N ARG A 581 8.20 24.71 28.10
CA ARG A 581 8.40 24.81 26.65
C ARG A 581 7.70 23.64 25.92
N ALA A 582 7.68 23.68 24.61
CA ALA A 582 7.28 22.51 23.83
C ALA A 582 8.45 21.53 23.66
N VAL A 583 8.12 20.23 23.62
CA VAL A 583 9.07 19.18 23.21
C VAL A 583 9.42 19.38 21.75
N GLU A 584 10.70 19.40 21.39
CA GLU A 584 11.17 19.49 20.01
C GLU A 584 11.63 18.14 19.46
N ILE A 585 12.33 17.35 20.27
CA ILE A 585 12.78 15.99 19.93
C ILE A 585 12.59 15.09 21.14
N ALA A 586 12.17 13.85 20.92
CA ALA A 586 12.11 12.81 21.95
C ALA A 586 12.61 11.46 21.41
N PRO A 587 13.15 10.58 22.25
CA PRO A 587 13.46 9.22 21.87
C PRO A 587 12.21 8.46 21.41
N ALA A 588 12.37 7.58 20.41
CA ALA A 588 11.33 6.59 20.11
C ALA A 588 11.26 5.56 21.25
N THR A 589 10.05 5.22 21.65
CA THR A 589 9.77 4.27 22.73
C THR A 589 9.04 3.07 22.15
N PRO A 590 9.70 1.90 22.04
CA PRO A 590 9.07 0.70 21.50
C PRO A 590 7.73 0.39 22.16
N LEU A 591 6.77 -0.08 21.37
CA LEU A 591 5.39 -0.40 21.76
C LEU A 591 4.57 0.77 22.36
N VAL A 592 5.10 2.00 22.28
CA VAL A 592 4.41 3.25 22.65
C VAL A 592 4.38 4.20 21.47
N THR A 593 5.49 4.28 20.75
CA THR A 593 5.62 5.03 19.51
C THR A 593 6.10 4.12 18.39
N VAL A 594 6.03 4.59 17.15
CA VAL A 594 6.55 3.84 15.99
C VAL A 594 8.06 3.62 16.12
N THR A 595 8.53 2.46 15.65
CA THR A 595 9.95 2.09 15.56
C THR A 595 10.44 1.97 14.12
N GLY A 596 9.52 1.96 13.15
CA GLY A 596 9.75 2.12 11.72
C GLY A 596 8.88 3.22 11.17
N ASP A 597 9.35 3.94 10.15
CA ASP A 597 8.57 5.01 9.51
C ASP A 597 9.05 5.26 8.07
N HIS A 598 8.22 6.01 7.34
CA HIS A 598 8.42 6.43 5.95
C HIS A 598 8.06 7.94 5.81
N GLY A 599 7.26 8.37 4.88
CA GLY A 599 6.71 9.75 4.81
C GLY A 599 7.74 10.88 4.73
N PRO A 600 8.37 11.30 5.82
CA PRO A 600 9.25 12.47 5.81
C PRO A 600 10.67 12.19 5.29
N HIS A 601 10.88 11.12 4.53
CA HIS A 601 12.20 10.74 4.02
C HIS A 601 12.28 10.83 2.50
N LEU A 602 13.47 11.15 1.97
CA LEU A 602 13.68 11.23 0.53
C LEU A 602 13.74 9.83 -0.12
N PRO A 603 13.13 9.65 -1.29
CA PRO A 603 13.04 8.34 -1.94
C PRO A 603 14.37 7.82 -2.52
N HIS A 604 15.49 8.52 -2.35
CA HIS A 604 16.80 8.01 -2.76
C HIS A 604 17.38 6.96 -1.80
N TYR A 605 16.86 6.84 -0.59
CA TYR A 605 17.23 5.79 0.35
C TYR A 605 16.63 4.46 -0.11
N LYS A 606 17.47 3.43 -0.27
CA LYS A 606 17.06 2.12 -0.80
C LYS A 606 16.02 1.41 0.05
N GLU A 607 16.05 1.67 1.33
CA GLU A 607 15.10 1.16 2.32
C GLU A 607 13.66 1.67 2.10
N LEU A 608 13.51 2.77 1.36
CA LEU A 608 12.23 3.37 1.02
C LEU A 608 11.75 3.00 -0.38
N HIS A 609 12.57 2.26 -1.16
CA HIS A 609 12.12 1.77 -2.45
C HIS A 609 11.02 0.72 -2.27
N GLY A 610 9.95 0.87 -3.01
CA GLY A 610 8.95 -0.16 -3.20
C GLY A 610 9.45 -1.27 -4.15
N VAL A 611 8.57 -2.18 -4.47
CA VAL A 611 8.81 -3.29 -5.40
C VAL A 611 7.93 -3.18 -6.63
N PHE A 612 8.41 -3.72 -7.74
CA PHE A 612 7.63 -4.03 -8.93
C PHE A 612 7.99 -5.45 -9.38
N LEU A 613 7.03 -6.36 -9.34
CA LEU A 613 7.15 -7.71 -9.86
C LEU A 613 6.01 -7.95 -10.83
N ALA A 614 6.28 -8.61 -11.97
CA ALA A 614 5.23 -8.98 -12.91
C ALA A 614 5.50 -10.33 -13.56
N VAL A 615 4.45 -11.15 -13.64
CA VAL A 615 4.44 -12.43 -14.36
C VAL A 615 3.22 -12.53 -15.25
N GLY A 616 3.30 -13.26 -16.33
CA GLY A 616 2.17 -13.50 -17.23
C GLY A 616 2.62 -13.87 -18.63
N PRO A 617 1.68 -14.09 -19.55
CA PRO A 617 2.01 -14.40 -20.93
C PRO A 617 2.86 -13.32 -21.57
N GLY A 618 4.02 -13.71 -22.11
CA GLY A 618 4.97 -12.80 -22.76
C GLY A 618 5.80 -11.95 -21.79
N ILE A 619 5.63 -12.08 -20.48
CA ILE A 619 6.42 -11.39 -19.46
C ILE A 619 7.57 -12.30 -19.00
N SER A 620 8.80 -11.96 -19.38
CA SER A 620 10.03 -12.65 -18.96
C SER A 620 11.22 -11.71 -19.08
N GLY A 621 12.23 -11.88 -18.24
CA GLY A 621 13.46 -11.07 -18.38
C GLY A 621 14.25 -10.85 -17.09
N GLY A 622 13.73 -11.19 -15.93
CA GLY A 622 14.44 -11.04 -14.65
C GLY A 622 14.51 -9.60 -14.14
N TYR A 623 15.65 -9.18 -13.60
CA TYR A 623 15.84 -7.85 -13.02
C TYR A 623 15.96 -6.75 -14.07
N LEU A 624 15.12 -5.72 -13.98
CA LEU A 624 15.05 -4.61 -14.95
C LEU A 624 15.89 -3.37 -14.58
N GLY A 625 16.53 -3.35 -13.41
CA GLY A 625 17.08 -2.14 -12.83
C GLY A 625 16.02 -1.37 -12.02
N ALA A 626 16.30 -0.10 -11.70
CA ALA A 626 15.33 0.75 -10.99
C ALA A 626 14.25 1.28 -11.94
N VAL A 627 12.99 1.27 -11.49
CA VAL A 627 11.85 1.84 -12.20
C VAL A 627 11.18 2.90 -11.32
N SER A 628 10.29 3.73 -11.89
CA SER A 628 9.54 4.73 -11.14
C SER A 628 8.11 4.28 -10.89
N SER A 629 7.55 4.62 -9.73
CA SER A 629 6.14 4.42 -9.40
C SER A 629 5.18 5.10 -10.40
N LEU A 630 5.63 6.19 -11.04
CA LEU A 630 4.89 6.90 -12.09
C LEU A 630 4.72 6.09 -13.40
N GLN A 631 5.47 5.00 -13.55
CA GLN A 631 5.41 4.12 -14.71
C GLN A 631 4.37 2.98 -14.55
N VAL A 632 3.76 2.81 -13.36
CA VAL A 632 2.85 1.68 -13.09
C VAL A 632 1.53 1.82 -13.86
N ALA A 633 0.84 2.96 -13.77
CA ALA A 633 -0.41 3.18 -14.52
C ALA A 633 -0.23 3.01 -16.04
N PRO A 634 0.78 3.62 -16.70
CA PRO A 634 1.00 3.39 -18.13
C PRO A 634 1.39 1.93 -18.45
N THR A 635 2.02 1.20 -17.52
CA THR A 635 2.30 -0.24 -17.70
C THR A 635 1.02 -1.07 -17.68
N ILE A 636 0.12 -0.82 -16.73
CA ILE A 636 -1.19 -1.47 -16.69
C ILE A 636 -1.96 -1.18 -17.98
N ALA A 637 -1.97 0.08 -18.42
CA ALA A 637 -2.63 0.49 -19.65
C ALA A 637 -2.07 -0.23 -20.89
N ALA A 638 -0.74 -0.33 -20.99
CA ALA A 638 -0.06 -1.03 -22.09
C ALA A 638 -0.39 -2.54 -22.12
N LEU A 639 -0.45 -3.20 -20.96
CA LEU A 639 -0.82 -4.61 -20.86
C LEU A 639 -2.28 -4.86 -21.25
N LEU A 640 -3.17 -3.92 -20.94
CA LEU A 640 -4.60 -3.96 -21.31
C LEU A 640 -4.86 -3.52 -22.76
N GLY A 641 -3.86 -2.97 -23.45
CA GLY A 641 -4.02 -2.41 -24.80
C GLY A 641 -4.89 -1.15 -24.85
N ILE A 642 -4.85 -0.32 -23.80
CA ILE A 642 -5.62 0.93 -23.69
C ILE A 642 -4.69 2.13 -23.56
N LYS A 643 -5.23 3.34 -23.76
CA LYS A 643 -4.50 4.59 -23.48
C LYS A 643 -4.37 4.77 -21.97
N PRO A 644 -3.19 5.23 -21.48
CA PRO A 644 -2.98 5.50 -20.07
C PRO A 644 -3.87 6.67 -19.58
N PRO A 645 -3.92 6.90 -18.25
CA PRO A 645 -4.54 8.11 -17.70
C PRO A 645 -4.00 9.40 -18.34
N SER A 646 -4.84 10.42 -18.45
CA SER A 646 -4.58 11.64 -19.24
C SER A 646 -3.30 12.38 -18.83
N ASP A 647 -2.99 12.40 -17.53
CA ASP A 647 -1.84 13.12 -16.98
C ASP A 647 -0.58 12.25 -16.86
N SER A 648 -0.66 10.98 -17.22
CA SER A 648 0.51 10.08 -17.26
C SER A 648 1.44 10.45 -18.41
N LYS A 649 2.66 10.87 -18.08
CA LYS A 649 3.69 11.30 -19.06
C LYS A 649 4.85 10.32 -19.18
N HIS A 650 4.87 9.27 -18.38
CA HIS A 650 5.95 8.30 -18.33
C HIS A 650 5.71 7.12 -19.27
N SER A 651 6.77 6.60 -19.84
CA SER A 651 6.71 5.37 -20.63
C SER A 651 6.43 4.17 -19.71
N PRO A 652 5.70 3.17 -20.19
CA PRO A 652 5.47 1.95 -19.42
C PRO A 652 6.77 1.20 -19.15
N ILE A 653 6.84 0.48 -18.03
CA ILE A 653 7.95 -0.44 -17.67
C ILE A 653 7.99 -1.59 -18.67
N LEU A 654 6.82 -2.07 -19.05
CA LEU A 654 6.62 -3.21 -19.93
C LEU A 654 5.70 -2.81 -21.09
N THR A 655 6.06 -3.22 -22.29
CA THR A 655 5.21 -3.09 -23.48
C THR A 655 5.00 -4.46 -24.12
N VAL A 656 3.76 -4.77 -24.48
CA VAL A 656 3.45 -5.97 -25.26
C VAL A 656 3.74 -5.68 -26.72
N LYS A 657 4.76 -6.33 -27.28
CA LYS A 657 4.95 -6.33 -28.74
C LYS A 657 4.19 -7.51 -29.32
N GLU A 658 3.21 -7.23 -30.16
CA GLU A 658 2.63 -8.26 -31.00
C GLU A 658 3.70 -8.76 -31.98
N VAL A 659 4.14 -9.99 -31.79
CA VAL A 659 4.94 -10.69 -32.82
C VAL A 659 3.96 -11.32 -33.79
N LYS A 660 3.73 -10.67 -34.92
CA LYS A 660 3.01 -11.28 -36.03
C LYS A 660 3.90 -12.35 -36.64
N THR A 661 3.67 -13.60 -36.26
CA THR A 661 4.33 -14.73 -36.89
C THR A 661 3.47 -15.21 -38.05
N THR A 662 3.97 -15.03 -39.28
CA THR A 662 3.33 -15.59 -40.47
C THR A 662 3.80 -17.04 -40.59
N ILE A 663 2.90 -17.98 -40.31
CA ILE A 663 3.18 -19.41 -40.55
C ILE A 663 2.76 -19.72 -41.98
N THR A 664 3.68 -19.99 -42.87
CA THR A 664 3.38 -20.50 -44.17
C THR A 664 3.33 -22.03 -44.07
N ALA A 665 2.10 -22.57 -44.02
CA ALA A 665 1.91 -24.01 -44.04
C ALA A 665 1.81 -24.49 -45.53
N THR A 666 2.76 -25.28 -45.94
CA THR A 666 2.67 -25.97 -47.25
C THR A 666 1.94 -27.29 -47.04
N VAL A 667 0.71 -27.33 -47.48
CA VAL A 667 -0.09 -28.57 -47.48
C VAL A 667 0.14 -29.29 -48.77
N THR A 668 0.78 -30.45 -48.71
CA THR A 668 0.98 -31.33 -49.88
C THR A 668 -0.18 -32.34 -49.88
N ASN A 669 -1.13 -32.17 -50.80
CA ASN A 669 -2.18 -33.15 -51.01
C ASN A 669 -1.64 -34.29 -51.85
N VAL A 670 -1.71 -35.49 -51.32
CA VAL A 670 -1.32 -36.72 -51.98
C VAL A 670 -2.58 -37.39 -52.57
N LEU A 671 -2.73 -37.43 -53.89
CA LEU A 671 -3.73 -38.17 -54.61
C LEU A 671 -3.26 -39.60 -54.83
N THR A 672 -3.95 -40.57 -54.27
CA THR A 672 -3.60 -42.00 -54.35
C THR A 672 -4.14 -42.63 -55.63
N THR A 673 -3.27 -43.09 -56.46
CA THR A 673 -3.58 -44.12 -57.47
C THR A 673 -2.89 -45.42 -57.08
N THR A 674 -3.60 -46.53 -57.16
CA THR A 674 -3.23 -47.82 -56.60
C THR A 674 -1.98 -48.42 -57.31
N MET A 675 -0.80 -48.30 -56.62
CA MET A 675 0.33 -49.23 -56.82
C MET A 675 1.14 -49.32 -55.55
N VAL A 676 1.54 -50.52 -55.19
CA VAL A 676 2.22 -50.85 -53.91
C VAL A 676 3.70 -50.42 -54.00
N THR A 677 4.09 -49.39 -53.19
CA THR A 677 5.51 -49.13 -52.86
C THR A 677 5.59 -48.39 -51.53
N THR A 678 6.52 -48.80 -50.68
CA THR A 678 6.87 -48.17 -49.41
C THR A 678 7.47 -46.78 -49.63
N ARG A 679 6.93 -45.74 -48.98
CA ARG A 679 7.45 -44.39 -49.07
C ARG A 679 7.55 -43.69 -47.71
N GLU A 680 8.69 -43.08 -47.42
CA GLU A 680 8.87 -42.19 -46.28
C GLU A 680 8.22 -40.84 -46.54
N VAL A 681 7.45 -40.33 -45.58
CA VAL A 681 6.90 -38.97 -45.60
C VAL A 681 7.69 -38.13 -44.63
N THR A 682 8.39 -37.17 -45.13
CA THR A 682 9.14 -36.17 -44.30
C THR A 682 8.30 -34.89 -44.23
N THR A 683 7.86 -34.55 -43.04
CA THR A 683 7.19 -33.27 -42.79
C THR A 683 8.19 -32.27 -42.22
N THR A 684 8.48 -31.23 -42.99
CA THR A 684 9.37 -30.14 -42.55
C THR A 684 8.50 -28.96 -42.16
N THR A 685 8.59 -28.59 -40.88
CA THR A 685 7.93 -27.36 -40.36
C THR A 685 9.01 -26.29 -40.25
N VAL A 686 8.94 -25.26 -41.06
CA VAL A 686 9.84 -24.10 -40.98
C VAL A 686 9.15 -23.01 -40.17
N ARG A 687 9.75 -22.63 -39.06
CA ARG A 687 9.31 -21.53 -38.22
C ARG A 687 10.24 -20.34 -38.45
N GLU A 688 9.77 -19.32 -39.12
CA GLU A 688 10.53 -18.07 -39.26
C GLU A 688 10.21 -17.12 -38.10
N VAL A 689 11.21 -16.86 -37.29
CA VAL A 689 11.10 -15.84 -36.21
C VAL A 689 11.80 -14.61 -36.73
N THR A 690 11.08 -13.56 -36.99
CA THR A 690 11.62 -12.29 -37.45
C THR A 690 12.44 -11.59 -36.36
N ARG A 691 13.58 -12.17 -36.08
CA ARG A 691 14.78 -11.51 -35.59
C ARG A 691 15.98 -12.40 -35.87
N THR A 692 16.72 -12.10 -36.94
CA THR A 692 18.08 -12.45 -37.29
C THR A 692 18.69 -13.77 -36.75
N THR A 693 17.86 -14.78 -36.47
CA THR A 693 18.33 -16.16 -36.24
C THR A 693 17.25 -17.10 -36.78
N THR A 694 17.56 -17.74 -37.87
CA THR A 694 16.72 -18.80 -38.43
C THR A 694 16.91 -20.03 -37.53
N LEU A 695 15.91 -20.37 -36.74
CA LEU A 695 15.86 -21.67 -36.04
C LEU A 695 15.08 -22.61 -36.97
N THR A 696 15.78 -23.50 -37.65
CA THR A 696 15.18 -24.58 -38.38
C THR A 696 15.03 -25.77 -37.46
N ASP A 697 13.82 -26.01 -36.94
CA ASP A 697 13.53 -27.25 -36.20
C ASP A 697 13.02 -28.28 -37.22
N VAL A 698 13.91 -29.16 -37.61
CA VAL A 698 13.60 -30.27 -38.53
C VAL A 698 13.25 -31.48 -37.69
N ARG A 699 11.97 -31.73 -37.50
CA ARG A 699 11.50 -33.03 -36.94
C ARG A 699 11.17 -33.97 -38.09
N THR A 700 12.02 -34.96 -38.25
CA THR A 700 11.77 -36.08 -39.19
C THR A 700 11.00 -37.15 -38.41
N THR A 701 9.76 -37.36 -38.78
CA THR A 701 8.98 -38.48 -38.27
C THR A 701 8.83 -39.50 -39.43
N THR A 702 9.48 -40.62 -39.28
CA THR A 702 9.38 -41.73 -40.27
C THR A 702 8.17 -42.60 -39.89
N MET A 703 7.11 -42.53 -40.67
CA MET A 703 6.03 -43.51 -40.59
C MET A 703 6.16 -44.46 -41.80
N VAL A 704 6.30 -45.72 -41.54
CA VAL A 704 6.28 -46.76 -42.56
C VAL A 704 4.84 -47.25 -42.69
N GLU A 705 4.15 -46.85 -43.75
CA GLU A 705 2.84 -47.39 -44.11
C GLU A 705 2.95 -48.23 -45.39
N GLN A 706 2.71 -49.51 -45.30
CA GLN A 706 2.58 -50.34 -46.45
C GLN A 706 1.22 -50.09 -47.10
N ARG A 707 1.17 -49.33 -48.21
CA ARG A 707 0.20 -49.53 -49.31
C ARG A 707 0.23 -48.42 -50.36
N THR A 708 0.16 -48.83 -51.60
CA THR A 708 -0.32 -48.20 -52.86
C THR A 708 0.43 -46.98 -53.42
N ALA A 709 0.77 -47.08 -54.72
CA ALA A 709 1.48 -46.01 -55.47
C ALA A 709 0.69 -44.69 -55.45
N THR A 710 1.43 -43.63 -55.14
CA THR A 710 0.87 -42.29 -54.97
C THR A 710 1.49 -41.37 -56.04
N VAL A 711 0.65 -40.77 -56.86
CA VAL A 711 1.08 -39.69 -57.78
C VAL A 711 0.93 -38.37 -56.99
N PHE A 712 2.03 -37.65 -56.86
CA PHE A 712 2.04 -36.35 -56.18
C PHE A 712 1.61 -35.25 -57.17
N ASN A 713 0.45 -34.62 -56.88
CA ASN A 713 0.22 -33.28 -57.37
C ASN A 713 0.35 -32.32 -56.20
N THR A 714 1.39 -31.50 -56.23
CA THR A 714 1.64 -30.47 -55.20
C THR A 714 0.76 -29.26 -55.52
N LEU A 715 -0.31 -29.09 -54.76
CA LEU A 715 -1.06 -27.84 -54.73
C LEU A 715 -0.55 -27.03 -53.52
N THR A 716 0.17 -25.98 -53.78
CA THR A 716 0.62 -25.08 -52.73
C THR A 716 -0.49 -24.10 -52.43
N LEU A 717 -1.23 -24.34 -51.35
CA LEU A 717 -2.17 -23.38 -50.76
C LEU A 717 -1.44 -22.61 -49.68
N THR A 718 -1.08 -21.38 -49.97
CA THR A 718 -0.57 -20.43 -48.97
C THR A 718 -1.76 -19.77 -48.30
N SER A 719 -2.16 -20.26 -47.15
CA SER A 719 -3.04 -19.51 -46.24
C SER A 719 -2.18 -18.94 -45.10
N PRO A 720 -2.10 -17.62 -44.91
CA PRO A 720 -1.42 -17.06 -43.79
C PRO A 720 -2.23 -17.36 -42.52
N VAL A 721 -1.66 -18.17 -41.63
CA VAL A 721 -2.16 -18.34 -40.26
C VAL A 721 -1.37 -17.39 -39.39
N THR A 722 -2.05 -16.37 -38.88
CA THR A 722 -1.42 -15.42 -37.95
C THR A 722 -1.51 -15.99 -36.54
N VAL A 723 -0.38 -16.36 -35.95
CA VAL A 723 -0.28 -16.71 -34.54
C VAL A 723 0.31 -15.52 -33.80
N THR A 724 -0.44 -14.94 -32.92
CA THR A 724 0.01 -13.81 -32.10
C THR A 724 0.70 -14.36 -30.84
N GLU A 725 2.01 -14.33 -30.81
CA GLU A 725 2.79 -14.49 -29.57
C GLU A 725 3.13 -13.10 -29.03
N SER A 726 2.66 -12.75 -27.86
CA SER A 726 3.04 -11.51 -27.17
C SER A 726 4.35 -11.74 -26.41
N ARG A 727 5.43 -11.05 -26.83
CA ARG A 727 6.70 -10.97 -26.09
C ARG A 727 6.94 -9.55 -25.64
N LEU A 728 7.43 -9.41 -24.42
CA LEU A 728 7.82 -8.12 -23.85
C LEU A 728 9.20 -7.68 -24.31
N ASP A 729 9.32 -6.40 -24.70
CA ASP A 729 10.62 -5.80 -25.04
C ASP A 729 11.27 -5.17 -23.81
N VAL A 730 12.35 -5.78 -23.36
CA VAL A 730 13.13 -5.35 -22.19
C VAL A 730 14.28 -4.39 -22.59
N GLY A 731 14.47 -4.17 -23.89
CA GLY A 731 15.68 -3.51 -24.41
C GLY A 731 15.83 -2.03 -24.06
N THR A 732 14.72 -1.29 -23.95
CA THR A 732 14.75 0.17 -23.70
C THR A 732 15.03 0.52 -22.23
N ALA A 733 14.55 -0.31 -21.28
CA ALA A 733 14.81 -0.09 -19.86
C ALA A 733 16.28 -0.40 -19.49
N GLY A 734 16.90 -1.37 -20.15
CA GLY A 734 18.31 -1.72 -19.95
C GLY A 734 19.28 -0.61 -20.37
N LEU A 735 19.00 0.09 -21.45
CA LEU A 735 19.85 1.19 -21.94
C LEU A 735 19.83 2.42 -21.04
N VAL A 736 18.67 2.73 -20.43
CA VAL A 736 18.56 3.83 -19.47
C VAL A 736 19.28 3.48 -18.16
N ALA A 737 19.20 2.23 -17.70
CA ALA A 737 19.90 1.78 -16.50
C ALA A 737 21.44 1.80 -16.67
N ILE A 738 21.94 1.42 -17.83
CA ILE A 738 23.39 1.48 -18.15
C ILE A 738 23.87 2.93 -18.22
N ALA A 739 23.08 3.84 -18.79
CA ALA A 739 23.41 5.26 -18.82
C ALA A 739 23.44 5.88 -17.42
N MET A 740 22.52 5.50 -16.51
CA MET A 740 22.53 5.95 -15.11
C MET A 740 23.68 5.36 -14.31
N LEU A 741 24.07 4.11 -14.55
CA LEU A 741 25.21 3.47 -13.89
C LEU A 741 26.53 4.11 -14.33
N LEU A 742 26.69 4.43 -15.60
CA LEU A 742 27.87 5.11 -16.15
C LEU A 742 27.95 6.57 -15.63
N ALA A 743 26.83 7.28 -15.52
CA ALA A 743 26.77 8.61 -14.94
C ALA A 743 27.12 8.59 -13.44
N GLY A 744 26.62 7.59 -12.68
CA GLY A 744 26.96 7.39 -11.27
C GLY A 744 28.43 7.08 -11.05
N LEU A 745 29.05 6.27 -11.93
CA LEU A 745 30.48 5.94 -11.88
C LEU A 745 31.37 7.16 -12.20
N VAL A 746 30.97 8.00 -13.15
CA VAL A 746 31.72 9.23 -13.50
C VAL A 746 31.66 10.24 -12.35
N VAL A 747 30.50 10.40 -11.70
CA VAL A 747 30.35 11.29 -10.53
C VAL A 747 31.12 10.71 -9.33
N GLY A 748 31.06 9.41 -9.10
CA GLY A 748 31.84 8.75 -8.05
C GLY A 748 33.36 8.90 -8.26
N PHE A 749 33.83 8.77 -9.49
CA PHE A 749 35.25 8.91 -9.81
C PHE A 749 35.76 10.36 -9.70
N LEU A 750 34.90 11.34 -10.00
CA LEU A 750 35.26 12.76 -9.85
C LEU A 750 35.26 13.22 -8.39
N VAL A 751 34.43 12.61 -7.53
CA VAL A 751 34.40 12.91 -6.08
C VAL A 751 35.59 12.26 -5.35
N PHE A 752 36.03 11.04 -5.74
CA PHE A 752 37.19 10.35 -5.12
C PHE A 752 38.55 10.88 -5.54
N ARG A 753 38.66 11.68 -6.61
CA ARG A 753 39.92 12.27 -7.08
C ARG A 753 40.26 13.65 -6.45
N ARG A 754 39.44 14.16 -5.54
CA ARG A 754 39.63 15.43 -4.82
C ARG A 754 39.54 15.29 -3.30
N GLY A 755 39.77 14.11 -2.78
CA GLY A 755 39.98 13.86 -1.35
C GLY A 755 41.43 13.50 -1.07
#